data_6bd9759b16741b1ac70d6fb90f08a8ee
#
_entry.id   6bd9759b16741b1ac70d6fb90f08a8ee
#
_cell.length_a   1.000
_cell.length_b   1.000
_cell.length_c   1.000
_cell.angle_alpha   90.00
_cell.angle_beta   90.00
_cell.angle_gamma   90.00
#
_symmetry.space_group_name_H-M   'P 1'
#
loop_
_entity.id
_entity.type
_entity.pdbx_description
1 polymer ?
#
loop_
_entity_poly.entity_id
_entity_poly.type
_entity_poly.pdbx_seq_one_letter_code
_entity_poly.pdbx_strand_id
1 'polypeptide(L)'
;MRNLPINIFLLLLAISSYSSAAETNYTAIKAIKTNGKASGSTFQLSVKGLASDSEITSADSTVVTLNISAEPEDVGKTAELFNVVLVNNKKWWMLNEDGVYVSWNASLKSLLPFKESVTLEKTFSTEFLKGNFNVTGELRYFFAYLVDGANYLVATPKAVKININKGDRKDNKSENMAFYRENIEDQIVQSRCIACHVDGGLARNSILNFARENDLSAENNYDVFRMFLASINDDVDFVLSNASGGNNHPGGAQVQKGDAVYKSLEIVLRSIVNGGATSSINFGDPQKSLTSSLNYFDGAELETKEKTLRRASIILAGRLPTQGEILRVENGSEESLREAILELMEEDKFHEFIVEGVEDRLLIRGANFALNTFFPHFPKLANAATNYAISTNSANDNEVMSKSSKSASKTVHELFSYVIRNDRPYSEILTADYMMLNRYLNDYLEGDAAFSDEESEDFYKPAEIKGYYNREQTEWEEGEFLANFRKVRIKEGEKPLNEYPHAGILSDWHFLKRYPTTPTNRNRARARWVLYHFLDIDLEKSAQRPTDAMALIDTNNPTMNNANCTVCHETLDPIAGTFQNWGVDNYYRGDNGEDALDNFYKYPPEGEERMYVDGDTWYRDMRSPGIFGSTISDSEYSLQELAYAIVKEEGFFTSAVKFWWPILLGEEPINRPTIATDQGFQARLDAYNAQQSLISELSEELKLTQNIKDVLVGIILSPFFRSEKKSNVSYDFNDKTFLGNLGNEQLLNTVQIRNKTESITGIVLGRWPKTPNDAFDKPWYFLSQFNSVLGGHDSAFVKKRSELTSPAFYKTIQLHAAELSCMAVAFDFYRNDSDRKLFSGIDLSDSHLSDRAKISKQIAKLHSIFLGKNVNEDDEIVVDLEAIFEKSYNKAKNNNTTNLNCNLMQDMVALGNLGIDVTDFLTMEKENIYYNFSIDWSTANSLMMNLGISRDETFTKKAWSDVIFYLMSDYKYIYE
;
A
#
# COMPACT_ATOMS: atom_id res chain seq x y z
N MET A 1 25.08 15.77 -21.07
CA MET A 1 24.69 14.47 -21.61
C MET A 1 23.23 14.31 -22.07
N ARG A 2 22.37 15.28 -21.86
CA ARG A 2 20.89 15.10 -22.07
C ARG A 2 20.37 14.99 -23.51
N ASN A 3 21.19 15.04 -24.55
CA ASN A 3 20.75 15.09 -25.94
C ASN A 3 21.54 14.19 -26.92
N LEU A 4 22.05 13.03 -26.48
CA LEU A 4 22.63 12.07 -27.45
C LEU A 4 21.50 11.20 -28.06
N PRO A 5 21.48 11.01 -29.37
CA PRO A 5 20.43 10.23 -30.03
C PRO A 5 20.57 8.73 -29.71
N ILE A 6 19.47 8.16 -29.26
CA ILE A 6 19.28 6.75 -28.85
C ILE A 6 19.71 5.74 -29.95
N ASN A 7 19.70 6.15 -31.21
CA ASN A 7 19.94 5.27 -32.36
C ASN A 7 21.36 4.70 -32.49
N ILE A 8 22.37 5.28 -31.80
CA ILE A 8 23.75 4.83 -31.96
C ILE A 8 24.06 3.63 -31.06
N PHE A 9 23.37 3.51 -29.89
CA PHE A 9 23.57 2.36 -28.99
C PHE A 9 22.84 1.10 -29.47
N LEU A 10 21.69 1.27 -30.14
CA LEU A 10 21.01 0.16 -30.85
C LEU A 10 21.82 -0.37 -32.02
N LEU A 11 22.63 0.49 -32.68
CA LEU A 11 23.56 0.06 -33.73
C LEU A 11 24.71 -0.80 -33.16
N LEU A 12 25.16 -0.50 -31.92
CA LEU A 12 26.16 -1.31 -31.19
C LEU A 12 25.63 -2.70 -30.82
N LEU A 13 24.32 -2.82 -30.55
CA LEU A 13 23.64 -4.11 -30.28
C LEU A 13 23.45 -4.95 -31.55
N ALA A 14 23.19 -4.33 -32.70
CA ALA A 14 23.00 -5.05 -33.96
C ALA A 14 24.31 -5.65 -34.52
N ILE A 15 25.47 -5.08 -34.19
CA ILE A 15 26.77 -5.60 -34.64
C ILE A 15 27.21 -6.84 -33.81
N SER A 16 26.61 -7.05 -32.60
CA SER A 16 26.94 -8.22 -31.76
C SER A 16 26.30 -9.53 -32.20
N SER A 17 25.43 -9.54 -33.25
CA SER A 17 24.72 -10.72 -33.74
C SER A 17 25.45 -11.55 -34.82
N TYR A 18 26.68 -11.16 -35.22
CA TYR A 18 27.47 -11.92 -36.16
C TYR A 18 28.91 -12.17 -35.65
N SER A 19 29.11 -13.27 -34.99
CA SER A 19 30.35 -14.05 -35.18
C SER A 19 30.27 -15.41 -34.47
N SER A 20 30.50 -16.41 -35.25
CA SER A 20 30.75 -17.79 -34.87
C SER A 20 31.98 -17.96 -33.99
N ALA A 21 31.83 -18.91 -33.09
CA ALA A 21 32.83 -19.79 -32.47
C ALA A 21 34.29 -19.31 -32.24
N ALA A 22 34.74 -19.59 -31.02
CA ALA A 22 36.11 -19.78 -30.53
C ALA A 22 36.98 -18.54 -30.43
N GLU A 23 37.34 -18.21 -29.24
CA GLU A 23 38.66 -18.08 -28.69
C GLU A 23 38.62 -17.33 -27.36
N THR A 24 39.01 -18.02 -26.34
CA THR A 24 39.08 -17.60 -24.93
C THR A 24 40.39 -16.78 -24.72
N ASN A 25 40.56 -15.71 -25.44
CA ASN A 25 41.61 -14.74 -25.17
C ASN A 25 40.95 -13.41 -24.93
N TYR A 26 41.14 -12.85 -23.75
CA TYR A 26 40.73 -11.46 -23.47
C TYR A 26 41.57 -10.48 -24.26
N THR A 27 41.36 -10.45 -25.57
CA THR A 27 42.08 -9.54 -26.47
C THR A 27 41.61 -8.10 -26.22
N ALA A 28 42.56 -7.17 -26.25
CA ALA A 28 42.25 -5.75 -26.18
C ALA A 28 41.25 -5.34 -27.24
N ILE A 29 40.13 -4.70 -26.85
CA ILE A 29 39.09 -4.25 -27.73
C ILE A 29 39.34 -2.78 -28.08
N LYS A 30 39.46 -2.48 -29.36
CA LYS A 30 39.54 -1.12 -29.83
C LYS A 30 38.22 -0.41 -29.66
N ALA A 31 38.26 0.77 -29.02
CA ALA A 31 37.04 1.56 -28.72
C ALA A 31 36.52 2.29 -29.96
N ILE A 32 35.28 2.73 -29.82
CA ILE A 32 34.62 3.70 -30.71
C ILE A 32 34.07 4.86 -29.85
N LYS A 33 33.91 6.03 -30.49
CA LYS A 33 33.20 7.17 -29.88
C LYS A 33 31.71 7.07 -30.19
N THR A 34 30.83 7.31 -29.22
CA THR A 34 29.39 7.24 -29.43
C THR A 34 28.84 8.27 -30.43
N ASN A 35 29.64 9.20 -30.89
CA ASN A 35 29.35 10.10 -32.00
C ASN A 35 29.71 9.51 -33.40
N GLY A 36 30.07 8.23 -33.46
CA GLY A 36 30.38 7.50 -34.72
C GLY A 36 31.82 7.61 -35.21
N LYS A 37 32.69 8.37 -34.52
CA LYS A 37 34.12 8.48 -34.88
C LYS A 37 34.91 7.31 -34.31
N ALA A 38 35.98 6.92 -35.03
CA ALA A 38 36.92 5.93 -34.50
C ALA A 38 37.67 6.48 -33.27
N SER A 39 38.01 5.59 -32.32
CA SER A 39 38.89 5.90 -31.19
C SER A 39 40.17 5.12 -31.27
N GLY A 40 41.28 5.75 -30.83
CA GLY A 40 42.58 5.11 -30.63
C GLY A 40 42.67 4.31 -29.34
N SER A 41 41.73 4.45 -28.43
CA SER A 41 41.69 3.78 -27.12
C SER A 41 41.41 2.29 -27.24
N THR A 42 41.96 1.54 -26.29
CA THR A 42 41.71 0.11 -26.16
C THR A 42 41.32 -0.25 -24.74
N PHE A 43 40.39 -1.22 -24.58
CA PHE A 43 40.00 -1.81 -23.32
C PHE A 43 40.41 -3.30 -23.31
N GLN A 44 41.00 -3.73 -22.23
CA GLN A 44 41.40 -5.13 -22.03
C GLN A 44 41.01 -5.60 -20.63
N LEU A 45 40.43 -6.78 -20.54
CA LEU A 45 40.25 -7.43 -19.25
C LEU A 45 41.42 -8.36 -18.96
N SER A 46 41.82 -8.39 -17.69
CA SER A 46 42.68 -9.41 -17.14
C SER A 46 42.03 -10.03 -15.90
N VAL A 47 42.11 -11.35 -15.79
CA VAL A 47 41.60 -12.11 -14.65
C VAL A 47 42.82 -12.74 -13.94
N LYS A 48 42.98 -12.35 -12.67
CA LYS A 48 44.12 -12.84 -11.84
C LYS A 48 43.79 -14.24 -11.32
N GLY A 49 44.71 -15.16 -11.46
CA GLY A 49 44.62 -16.53 -10.95
C GLY A 49 44.34 -17.59 -12.01
N LEU A 50 44.06 -17.16 -13.25
CA LEU A 50 43.81 -18.09 -14.35
C LEU A 50 44.82 -17.97 -15.48
N ALA A 51 45.27 -19.11 -15.99
CA ALA A 51 45.92 -19.14 -17.29
C ALA A 51 44.83 -18.84 -18.37
N SER A 52 45.27 -18.31 -19.52
CA SER A 52 44.39 -17.84 -20.61
C SER A 52 43.35 -18.84 -21.10
N ASP A 53 43.49 -20.11 -20.79
CA ASP A 53 42.63 -21.21 -21.25
C ASP A 53 41.88 -21.94 -20.12
N SER A 54 41.89 -21.42 -18.90
CA SER A 54 41.24 -22.03 -17.74
C SER A 54 39.76 -21.64 -17.67
N GLU A 55 38.90 -22.62 -17.45
CA GLU A 55 37.50 -22.37 -17.17
C GLU A 55 37.30 -21.79 -15.77
N ILE A 56 36.58 -20.68 -15.65
CA ILE A 56 36.24 -20.08 -14.36
C ILE A 56 35.01 -20.81 -13.79
N THR A 57 35.12 -21.22 -12.51
CA THR A 57 33.97 -21.78 -11.82
C THR A 57 33.40 -20.79 -10.79
N SER A 58 32.18 -20.98 -10.37
CA SER A 58 31.56 -20.18 -9.31
C SER A 58 32.24 -20.38 -7.94
N ALA A 59 33.13 -21.35 -7.80
CA ALA A 59 33.96 -21.58 -6.61
C ALA A 59 35.27 -20.82 -6.61
N ASP A 60 35.71 -20.28 -7.75
CA ASP A 60 37.00 -19.64 -7.88
C ASP A 60 36.97 -18.19 -7.40
N SER A 61 37.86 -17.81 -6.50
CA SER A 61 38.06 -16.41 -6.13
C SER A 61 38.91 -15.73 -7.19
N THR A 62 38.36 -14.76 -7.87
CA THR A 62 39.01 -14.05 -8.98
C THR A 62 39.13 -12.56 -8.72
N VAL A 63 40.14 -11.94 -9.27
CA VAL A 63 40.24 -10.48 -9.36
C VAL A 63 40.20 -10.11 -10.84
N VAL A 64 39.22 -9.30 -11.21
CA VAL A 64 39.04 -8.85 -12.59
C VAL A 64 39.45 -7.39 -12.69
N THR A 65 40.47 -7.15 -13.53
CA THR A 65 41.05 -5.83 -13.74
C THR A 65 40.74 -5.34 -15.16
N LEU A 66 40.29 -4.11 -15.24
CA LEU A 66 40.12 -3.38 -16.50
C LEU A 66 41.40 -2.57 -16.79
N ASN A 67 42.03 -2.83 -17.93
CA ASN A 67 43.16 -2.06 -18.45
C ASN A 67 42.66 -1.17 -19.62
N ILE A 68 42.86 0.11 -19.52
CA ILE A 68 42.51 1.10 -20.53
C ILE A 68 43.80 1.73 -21.09
N SER A 69 43.99 1.66 -22.41
CA SER A 69 44.95 2.52 -23.08
C SER A 69 44.19 3.71 -23.66
N ALA A 70 44.41 4.88 -23.07
CA ALA A 70 43.65 6.08 -23.48
C ALA A 70 44.23 6.69 -24.77
N GLU A 71 43.39 7.41 -25.51
CA GLU A 71 43.84 8.23 -26.62
C GLU A 71 44.88 9.27 -26.15
N PRO A 72 45.89 9.62 -26.96
CA PRO A 72 46.86 10.64 -26.59
C PRO A 72 46.27 11.99 -26.19
N GLU A 73 45.15 12.35 -26.82
CA GLU A 73 44.38 13.59 -26.55
C GLU A 73 43.61 13.56 -25.24
N ASP A 74 43.37 12.38 -24.67
CA ASP A 74 42.61 12.20 -23.41
C ASP A 74 43.52 11.97 -22.20
N VAL A 75 44.81 11.72 -22.43
CA VAL A 75 45.78 11.53 -21.36
C VAL A 75 45.94 12.81 -20.53
N GLY A 76 45.88 12.67 -19.22
CA GLY A 76 45.93 13.78 -18.25
C GLY A 76 44.59 14.46 -17.98
N LYS A 77 43.49 14.07 -18.66
CA LYS A 77 42.16 14.58 -18.40
C LYS A 77 41.44 13.75 -17.36
N THR A 78 40.50 14.39 -16.65
CA THR A 78 39.58 13.72 -15.74
C THR A 78 38.48 13.01 -16.53
N ALA A 79 38.08 11.83 -16.11
CA ALA A 79 37.06 11.03 -16.75
C ALA A 79 36.20 10.24 -15.75
N GLU A 80 35.01 9.91 -16.11
CA GLU A 80 34.11 8.95 -15.46
C GLU A 80 34.24 7.60 -16.16
N LEU A 81 34.26 6.51 -15.40
CA LEU A 81 34.33 5.14 -15.92
C LEU A 81 33.00 4.41 -15.76
N PHE A 82 32.57 3.71 -16.80
CA PHE A 82 31.32 2.96 -16.84
C PHE A 82 31.59 1.48 -17.16
N ASN A 83 30.82 0.61 -16.47
CA ASN A 83 30.75 -0.80 -16.79
C ASN A 83 29.31 -1.26 -16.83
N VAL A 84 28.92 -1.97 -17.87
CA VAL A 84 27.65 -2.67 -17.95
C VAL A 84 27.89 -4.12 -18.37
N VAL A 85 27.03 -5.01 -17.88
CA VAL A 85 27.10 -6.43 -18.17
C VAL A 85 25.74 -6.99 -18.58
N LEU A 86 25.74 -7.85 -19.59
CA LEU A 86 24.56 -8.61 -20.00
C LEU A 86 24.78 -10.06 -19.52
N VAL A 87 23.91 -10.51 -18.62
CA VAL A 87 23.97 -11.85 -18.02
C VAL A 87 23.11 -12.81 -18.80
N ASN A 88 23.66 -13.92 -19.29
CA ASN A 88 22.98 -14.99 -20.01
C ASN A 88 22.11 -14.53 -21.17
N ASN A 89 22.45 -13.42 -21.83
CA ASN A 89 21.69 -12.77 -22.92
C ASN A 89 20.27 -12.34 -22.53
N LYS A 90 19.99 -12.14 -21.22
CA LYS A 90 18.64 -11.85 -20.73
C LYS A 90 18.52 -10.49 -20.05
N LYS A 91 19.40 -10.14 -19.13
CA LYS A 91 19.24 -8.96 -18.28
C LYS A 91 20.50 -8.11 -18.24
N TRP A 92 20.30 -6.79 -18.28
CA TRP A 92 21.36 -5.80 -18.20
C TRP A 92 21.58 -5.33 -16.77
N TRP A 93 22.85 -5.15 -16.41
CA TRP A 93 23.29 -4.62 -15.13
C TRP A 93 24.37 -3.60 -15.34
N MET A 94 24.47 -2.58 -14.48
CA MET A 94 25.56 -1.63 -14.44
C MET A 94 26.22 -1.65 -13.07
N LEU A 95 27.54 -1.48 -13.05
CA LEU A 95 28.32 -1.35 -11.85
C LEU A 95 28.20 0.10 -11.36
N ASN A 96 27.83 0.31 -10.10
CA ASN A 96 27.81 1.63 -9.46
C ASN A 96 29.14 1.94 -8.73
N GLU A 97 29.25 3.13 -8.14
CA GLU A 97 30.44 3.58 -7.40
C GLU A 97 30.75 2.76 -6.14
N ASP A 98 29.73 2.12 -5.55
CA ASP A 98 29.88 1.23 -4.40
C ASP A 98 30.42 -0.15 -4.78
N GLY A 99 30.69 -0.40 -6.05
CA GLY A 99 31.17 -1.69 -6.55
C GLY A 99 30.06 -2.76 -6.65
N VAL A 100 28.79 -2.34 -6.65
CA VAL A 100 27.60 -3.23 -6.72
C VAL A 100 26.97 -3.16 -8.10
N TYR A 101 26.56 -4.33 -8.63
CA TYR A 101 25.80 -4.39 -9.87
C TYR A 101 24.31 -4.13 -9.59
N VAL A 102 23.79 -3.07 -10.18
CA VAL A 102 22.37 -2.70 -10.13
C VAL A 102 21.71 -2.94 -11.49
N SER A 103 20.40 -3.25 -11.47
CA SER A 103 19.65 -3.47 -12.70
C SER A 103 19.66 -2.23 -13.58
N TRP A 104 19.83 -2.41 -14.90
CA TRP A 104 19.91 -1.29 -15.85
C TRP A 104 18.93 -1.50 -17.02
N ASN A 105 18.21 -0.47 -17.35
CA ASN A 105 17.19 -0.47 -18.44
C ASN A 105 17.78 -0.22 -19.83
N ALA A 106 19.11 -0.32 -19.98
CA ALA A 106 19.86 -0.05 -21.20
C ALA A 106 19.74 1.40 -21.73
N SER A 107 19.30 2.35 -20.91
CA SER A 107 19.23 3.77 -21.27
C SER A 107 20.49 4.52 -20.87
N LEU A 108 21.12 5.20 -21.82
CA LEU A 108 22.30 6.03 -21.52
C LEU A 108 22.02 7.17 -20.53
N LYS A 109 20.76 7.56 -20.35
CA LYS A 109 20.36 8.60 -19.38
C LYS A 109 20.43 8.12 -17.94
N SER A 110 20.27 6.83 -17.70
CA SER A 110 20.33 6.21 -16.38
C SER A 110 21.65 5.50 -16.11
N LEU A 111 22.64 5.65 -17.00
CA LEU A 111 23.96 5.04 -16.81
C LEU A 111 24.71 5.78 -15.72
N LEU A 112 25.15 5.05 -14.68
CA LEU A 112 25.93 5.55 -13.56
C LEU A 112 27.40 5.15 -13.73
N PRO A 113 28.35 6.02 -13.39
CA PRO A 113 29.77 5.64 -13.36
C PRO A 113 30.05 4.73 -12.17
N PHE A 114 30.95 3.78 -12.32
CA PHE A 114 31.48 3.01 -11.19
C PHE A 114 32.76 3.64 -10.60
N LYS A 115 33.32 4.62 -11.30
CA LYS A 115 34.39 5.52 -10.80
C LYS A 115 34.22 6.89 -11.39
N GLU A 116 34.18 7.88 -10.54
CA GLU A 116 34.16 9.29 -10.90
C GLU A 116 35.54 9.93 -10.75
N SER A 117 35.78 11.03 -11.46
CA SER A 117 36.96 11.89 -11.33
C SER A 117 38.30 11.17 -11.45
N VAL A 118 38.43 10.22 -12.36
CA VAL A 118 39.69 9.48 -12.61
C VAL A 118 40.53 10.26 -13.61
N THR A 119 41.80 10.52 -13.25
CA THR A 119 42.77 11.06 -14.22
C THR A 119 43.28 9.94 -15.13
N LEU A 120 43.00 10.06 -16.44
CA LEU A 120 43.44 9.05 -17.42
C LEU A 120 44.94 9.15 -17.65
N GLU A 121 45.66 8.08 -17.40
CA GLU A 121 47.03 7.90 -17.82
C GLU A 121 47.07 7.23 -19.20
N LYS A 122 48.30 7.24 -19.83
CA LYS A 122 48.50 6.57 -21.11
C LYS A 122 48.06 5.11 -21.08
N THR A 123 48.29 4.45 -19.92
CA THR A 123 47.77 3.13 -19.59
C THR A 123 47.22 3.20 -18.17
N PHE A 124 45.92 3.02 -18.01
CA PHE A 124 45.24 3.06 -16.72
C PHE A 124 44.70 1.68 -16.40
N SER A 125 44.88 1.20 -15.17
CA SER A 125 44.42 -0.09 -14.71
C SER A 125 43.55 0.09 -13.46
N THR A 126 42.41 -0.56 -13.39
CA THR A 126 41.55 -0.55 -12.22
C THR A 126 40.92 -1.93 -11.99
N GLU A 127 41.03 -2.41 -10.74
CA GLU A 127 40.25 -3.54 -10.28
C GLU A 127 38.80 -3.10 -10.15
N PHE A 128 37.87 -3.84 -10.71
CA PHE A 128 36.46 -3.55 -10.61
C PHE A 128 35.65 -4.74 -10.07
N LEU A 129 36.22 -5.93 -10.03
CA LEU A 129 35.62 -7.11 -9.42
C LEU A 129 36.66 -7.89 -8.64
N LYS A 130 36.27 -8.31 -7.42
CA LYS A 130 37.12 -9.18 -6.59
C LYS A 130 36.22 -10.17 -5.86
N GLY A 131 36.46 -11.46 -6.04
CA GLY A 131 35.70 -12.52 -5.37
C GLY A 131 35.24 -13.60 -6.34
N ASN A 132 34.23 -14.31 -5.93
CA ASN A 132 33.64 -15.43 -6.69
C ASN A 132 32.39 -14.96 -7.41
N PHE A 133 32.02 -15.62 -8.50
CA PHE A 133 30.79 -15.31 -9.23
C PHE A 133 29.59 -16.06 -8.63
N ASN A 134 28.49 -15.36 -8.30
CA ASN A 134 27.25 -16.00 -7.85
C ASN A 134 26.34 -16.42 -9.00
N VAL A 135 26.75 -16.17 -10.22
CA VAL A 135 26.03 -16.57 -11.43
C VAL A 135 26.83 -17.56 -12.24
N THR A 136 26.16 -18.49 -12.90
CA THR A 136 26.73 -19.39 -13.88
C THR A 136 26.23 -19.02 -15.26
N GLY A 137 27.06 -19.31 -16.29
CA GLY A 137 26.74 -19.02 -17.68
C GLY A 137 27.57 -17.90 -18.28
N GLU A 138 27.06 -17.30 -19.37
CA GLU A 138 27.81 -16.29 -20.15
C GLU A 138 27.57 -14.86 -19.62
N LEU A 139 28.65 -14.19 -19.24
CA LEU A 139 28.67 -12.78 -18.90
C LEU A 139 29.30 -11.98 -20.04
N ARG A 140 28.61 -10.94 -20.50
CA ARG A 140 29.07 -10.05 -21.57
C ARG A 140 29.30 -8.65 -21.05
N TYR A 141 30.55 -8.28 -20.84
CA TYR A 141 30.99 -7.00 -20.32
C TYR A 141 31.20 -5.96 -21.41
N PHE A 142 30.69 -4.75 -21.18
CA PHE A 142 30.94 -3.56 -21.98
C PHE A 142 31.53 -2.47 -21.09
N PHE A 143 32.47 -1.71 -21.62
CA PHE A 143 33.16 -0.64 -20.89
C PHE A 143 33.08 0.66 -21.66
N ALA A 144 33.11 1.76 -20.92
CA ALA A 144 33.21 3.09 -21.50
C ALA A 144 33.91 4.04 -20.53
N TYR A 145 34.44 5.15 -21.07
CA TYR A 145 34.78 6.31 -20.26
C TYR A 145 34.20 7.59 -20.91
N LEU A 146 33.95 8.59 -20.08
CA LEU A 146 33.52 9.93 -20.48
C LEU A 146 34.52 10.93 -19.92
N VAL A 147 35.19 11.67 -20.79
CA VAL A 147 36.10 12.76 -20.39
C VAL A 147 35.26 14.00 -20.04
N ASP A 148 35.69 14.74 -19.01
CA ASP A 148 35.08 15.98 -18.59
C ASP A 148 34.89 16.95 -19.77
N GLY A 149 33.65 17.47 -19.93
CA GLY A 149 33.30 18.39 -21.01
C GLY A 149 33.12 17.72 -22.36
N ALA A 150 33.30 16.41 -22.51
CA ALA A 150 32.97 15.70 -23.75
C ALA A 150 31.46 15.38 -23.83
N ASN A 151 30.93 15.38 -25.03
CA ASN A 151 29.54 15.03 -25.31
C ASN A 151 29.37 13.63 -25.93
N TYR A 152 30.41 12.79 -25.82
CA TYR A 152 30.43 11.42 -26.32
C TYR A 152 31.18 10.51 -25.34
N LEU A 153 30.74 9.26 -25.27
CA LEU A 153 31.49 8.20 -24.59
C LEU A 153 32.50 7.55 -25.54
N VAL A 154 33.65 7.16 -25.00
CA VAL A 154 34.59 6.25 -25.63
C VAL A 154 34.29 4.85 -25.11
N ALA A 155 33.76 3.98 -25.95
CA ALA A 155 33.14 2.71 -25.51
C ALA A 155 33.62 1.50 -26.32
N THR A 156 33.53 0.31 -25.71
CA THR A 156 33.78 -0.95 -26.43
C THR A 156 32.62 -1.24 -27.40
N PRO A 157 32.90 -1.48 -28.68
CA PRO A 157 31.88 -1.78 -29.68
C PRO A 157 31.33 -3.21 -29.58
N LYS A 158 31.98 -4.08 -28.82
CA LYS A 158 31.60 -5.47 -28.58
C LYS A 158 31.92 -5.85 -27.12
N ALA A 159 31.25 -6.89 -26.65
CA ALA A 159 31.45 -7.40 -25.29
C ALA A 159 32.75 -8.20 -25.15
N VAL A 160 33.33 -8.13 -23.96
CA VAL A 160 34.20 -9.18 -23.46
C VAL A 160 33.35 -10.27 -22.84
N LYS A 161 33.52 -11.52 -23.29
CA LYS A 161 32.74 -12.66 -22.80
C LYS A 161 33.52 -13.44 -21.77
N ILE A 162 32.87 -13.73 -20.64
CA ILE A 162 33.38 -14.63 -19.61
C ILE A 162 32.30 -15.71 -19.36
N ASN A 163 32.70 -16.97 -19.39
CA ASN A 163 31.82 -18.09 -19.05
C ASN A 163 32.16 -18.58 -17.65
N ILE A 164 31.14 -18.73 -16.81
CA ILE A 164 31.24 -19.20 -15.44
C ILE A 164 30.58 -20.56 -15.30
N ASN A 165 31.36 -21.58 -14.95
CA ASN A 165 30.89 -22.95 -14.71
C ASN A 165 30.53 -23.13 -13.23
N LYS A 166 29.68 -24.11 -12.92
CA LYS A 166 29.35 -24.45 -11.53
C LYS A 166 30.54 -25.15 -10.86
N GLY A 167 30.99 -24.63 -9.71
CA GLY A 167 32.05 -25.24 -8.90
C GLY A 167 31.51 -25.85 -7.61
N ASP A 168 32.20 -26.87 -7.08
CA ASP A 168 31.90 -27.47 -5.78
C ASP A 168 32.66 -26.75 -4.67
N ARG A 169 32.00 -26.55 -3.52
CA ARG A 169 32.59 -25.86 -2.36
C ARG A 169 32.60 -26.72 -1.12
N LYS A 170 33.59 -26.51 -0.28
CA LYS A 170 33.66 -27.12 1.03
C LYS A 170 32.81 -26.34 2.03
N ASP A 171 31.83 -27.01 2.62
CA ASP A 171 30.98 -26.43 3.68
C ASP A 171 31.58 -26.78 5.05
N ASN A 172 31.86 -25.77 5.87
CA ASN A 172 32.34 -25.91 7.24
C ASN A 172 31.32 -25.45 8.28
N LYS A 173 30.06 -25.32 7.90
CA LYS A 173 28.97 -24.87 8.79
C LYS A 173 28.90 -25.68 10.07
N SER A 174 29.02 -27.01 9.98
CA SER A 174 28.94 -27.90 11.15
C SER A 174 30.07 -27.66 12.15
N GLU A 175 31.25 -27.26 11.68
CA GLU A 175 32.42 -26.97 12.50
C GLU A 175 32.28 -25.64 13.25
N ASN A 176 31.62 -24.66 12.64
CA ASN A 176 31.45 -23.30 13.16
C ASN A 176 30.24 -23.15 14.09
N MET A 177 29.25 -24.04 13.96
CA MET A 177 27.93 -23.86 14.62
C MET A 177 28.00 -23.82 16.15
N ALA A 178 28.87 -24.61 16.78
CA ALA A 178 29.03 -24.60 18.24
C ALA A 178 29.48 -23.22 18.73
N PHE A 179 30.55 -22.68 18.10
CA PHE A 179 31.05 -21.36 18.44
C PHE A 179 30.07 -20.25 18.11
N TYR A 180 29.36 -20.35 17.00
CA TYR A 180 28.33 -19.39 16.56
C TYR A 180 27.20 -19.29 17.57
N ARG A 181 26.63 -20.41 18.00
CA ARG A 181 25.55 -20.44 18.99
C ARG A 181 25.98 -19.83 20.31
N GLU A 182 27.15 -20.21 20.81
CA GLU A 182 27.63 -19.76 22.13
C GLU A 182 28.00 -18.26 22.15
N ASN A 183 28.56 -17.72 21.06
CA ASN A 183 29.20 -16.40 21.08
C ASN A 183 28.53 -15.35 20.19
N ILE A 184 27.66 -15.74 19.24
CA ILE A 184 27.09 -14.84 18.25
C ILE A 184 25.57 -14.81 18.34
N GLU A 185 24.90 -15.96 18.33
CA GLU A 185 23.45 -16.00 18.23
C GLU A 185 22.78 -15.15 19.31
N ASP A 186 22.96 -15.49 20.58
CA ASP A 186 22.30 -14.81 21.70
C ASP A 186 22.93 -13.44 22.00
N GLN A 187 24.24 -13.35 21.95
CA GLN A 187 24.97 -12.16 22.38
C GLN A 187 24.95 -11.01 21.37
N ILE A 188 24.75 -11.30 20.09
CA ILE A 188 24.79 -10.32 19.00
C ILE A 188 23.49 -10.34 18.22
N VAL A 189 23.13 -11.47 17.60
CA VAL A 189 22.02 -11.53 16.66
C VAL A 189 20.71 -11.25 17.38
N GLN A 190 20.34 -12.07 18.36
CA GLN A 190 19.05 -11.96 19.06
C GLN A 190 18.97 -10.75 19.98
N SER A 191 20.09 -10.31 20.56
CA SER A 191 20.09 -9.20 21.49
C SER A 191 20.24 -7.82 20.85
N ARG A 192 20.85 -7.72 19.64
CA ARG A 192 21.22 -6.43 19.05
C ARG A 192 20.83 -6.28 17.59
N CYS A 193 21.16 -7.26 16.72
CA CYS A 193 20.97 -7.12 15.28
C CYS A 193 19.51 -7.31 14.87
N ILE A 194 18.80 -8.23 15.53
CA ILE A 194 17.41 -8.61 15.21
C ILE A 194 16.44 -7.43 15.26
N ALA A 195 16.76 -6.42 16.01
CA ALA A 195 15.93 -5.23 16.15
C ALA A 195 15.68 -4.48 14.84
N CYS A 196 16.69 -4.44 13.99
CA CYS A 196 16.60 -3.79 12.68
C CYS A 196 16.60 -4.80 11.54
N HIS A 197 17.38 -5.88 11.69
CA HIS A 197 17.61 -6.91 10.68
C HIS A 197 16.61 -8.06 10.82
N VAL A 198 15.33 -7.76 10.65
CA VAL A 198 14.23 -8.71 10.72
C VAL A 198 13.16 -8.29 9.70
N ASP A 199 12.31 -9.22 9.30
CA ASP A 199 11.19 -8.90 8.43
C ASP A 199 10.29 -7.81 9.04
N GLY A 200 10.01 -6.76 8.26
CA GLY A 200 9.34 -5.55 8.77
C GLY A 200 10.21 -4.59 9.58
N GLY A 201 11.50 -4.88 9.78
CA GLY A 201 12.46 -4.01 10.45
C GLY A 201 13.09 -2.95 9.52
N LEU A 202 13.97 -2.12 10.09
CA LEU A 202 14.68 -1.06 9.34
C LEU A 202 15.51 -1.61 8.19
N ALA A 203 16.15 -2.76 8.38
CA ALA A 203 17.00 -3.43 7.39
C ALA A 203 16.26 -4.50 6.58
N ARG A 204 14.93 -4.44 6.48
CA ARG A 204 14.09 -5.44 5.80
C ARG A 204 14.47 -5.69 4.33
N ASN A 205 15.01 -4.70 3.65
CA ASN A 205 15.49 -4.80 2.27
C ASN A 205 16.91 -5.37 2.17
N SER A 206 17.56 -5.58 3.29
CA SER A 206 18.89 -6.22 3.34
C SER A 206 18.74 -7.74 3.27
N ILE A 207 19.73 -8.39 2.62
CA ILE A 207 19.87 -9.85 2.72
C ILE A 207 20.11 -10.27 4.18
N LEU A 208 20.69 -9.37 4.99
CA LEU A 208 20.97 -9.61 6.40
C LEU A 208 19.69 -9.47 7.24
N ASN A 209 18.74 -10.39 7.03
CA ASN A 209 17.50 -10.50 7.80
C ASN A 209 17.53 -11.77 8.62
N PHE A 210 17.45 -11.63 9.95
CA PHE A 210 17.59 -12.73 10.90
C PHE A 210 16.22 -13.30 11.33
N ALA A 211 16.21 -14.60 11.60
CA ALA A 211 15.11 -15.26 12.27
C ALA A 211 15.14 -14.96 13.78
N ARG A 212 13.97 -14.69 14.37
CA ARG A 212 13.85 -14.56 15.83
C ARG A 212 14.12 -15.88 16.52
N GLU A 213 14.49 -15.82 17.79
CA GLU A 213 14.84 -16.98 18.62
C GLU A 213 13.81 -18.12 18.51
N ASN A 214 14.26 -19.27 18.05
CA ASN A 214 13.57 -20.56 17.97
C ASN A 214 14.59 -21.67 17.82
N ASP A 215 14.15 -22.95 17.82
CA ASP A 215 15.04 -24.12 17.78
C ASP A 215 16.04 -24.15 16.63
N LEU A 216 15.80 -23.42 15.54
CA LEU A 216 16.63 -23.37 14.33
C LEU A 216 17.13 -21.98 13.99
N SER A 217 16.90 -20.97 14.83
CA SER A 217 17.31 -19.60 14.52
C SER A 217 18.83 -19.50 14.29
N ALA A 218 19.61 -20.17 15.07
CA ALA A 218 21.08 -20.15 14.94
C ALA A 218 21.56 -20.67 13.59
N GLU A 219 21.00 -21.79 13.09
CA GLU A 219 21.33 -22.33 11.78
C GLU A 219 20.92 -21.41 10.66
N ASN A 220 19.71 -20.85 10.76
CA ASN A 220 19.18 -19.93 9.76
C ASN A 220 19.98 -18.61 9.75
N ASN A 221 20.28 -18.06 10.92
CA ASN A 221 21.01 -16.80 11.06
C ASN A 221 22.48 -16.93 10.66
N TYR A 222 23.10 -18.08 10.88
CA TYR A 222 24.39 -18.40 10.33
C TYR A 222 24.38 -18.37 8.79
N ASP A 223 23.37 -18.98 8.17
CA ASP A 223 23.20 -18.97 6.71
C ASP A 223 22.91 -17.55 6.18
N VAL A 224 22.20 -16.72 6.93
CA VAL A 224 21.99 -15.31 6.59
C VAL A 224 23.32 -14.57 6.53
N PHE A 225 24.22 -14.72 7.52
CA PHE A 225 25.56 -14.14 7.44
C PHE A 225 26.34 -14.66 6.25
N ARG A 226 26.27 -15.97 5.98
CA ARG A 226 26.94 -16.59 4.83
C ARG A 226 26.44 -15.99 3.51
N MET A 227 25.14 -15.86 3.34
CA MET A 227 24.52 -15.26 2.14
C MET A 227 24.90 -13.78 2.01
N PHE A 228 24.87 -13.05 3.11
CA PHE A 228 25.20 -11.62 3.12
C PHE A 228 26.68 -11.40 2.75
N LEU A 229 27.61 -12.10 3.40
CA LEU A 229 29.04 -12.04 3.05
C LEU A 229 29.27 -12.36 1.57
N ALA A 230 28.60 -13.41 1.08
CA ALA A 230 28.65 -13.74 -0.33
C ALA A 230 28.15 -12.59 -1.23
N SER A 231 27.20 -11.78 -0.78
CA SER A 231 26.64 -10.65 -1.54
C SER A 231 27.54 -9.42 -1.56
N ILE A 232 28.47 -9.29 -0.60
CA ILE A 232 29.39 -8.17 -0.44
C ILE A 232 30.85 -8.56 -0.69
N ASN A 233 31.07 -9.59 -1.48
CA ASN A 233 32.41 -10.07 -1.86
C ASN A 233 33.31 -10.47 -0.67
N ASP A 234 32.72 -11.13 0.35
CA ASP A 234 33.40 -11.55 1.59
C ASP A 234 34.08 -10.41 2.36
N ASP A 235 33.58 -9.18 2.21
CA ASP A 235 34.12 -8.02 2.92
C ASP A 235 33.74 -8.07 4.40
N VAL A 236 34.45 -8.84 5.18
CA VAL A 236 34.29 -8.95 6.63
C VAL A 236 34.48 -7.59 7.31
N ASP A 237 35.38 -6.76 6.80
CA ASP A 237 35.67 -5.47 7.42
C ASP A 237 34.52 -4.48 7.21
N PHE A 238 33.76 -4.59 6.12
CA PHE A 238 32.53 -3.85 5.92
C PHE A 238 31.49 -4.21 6.97
N VAL A 239 31.25 -5.51 7.23
CA VAL A 239 30.29 -5.96 8.27
C VAL A 239 30.70 -5.46 9.65
N LEU A 240 31.99 -5.61 9.99
CA LEU A 240 32.53 -5.19 11.29
C LEU A 240 32.49 -3.66 11.45
N SER A 241 32.75 -2.91 10.39
CA SER A 241 32.62 -1.45 10.40
C SER A 241 31.17 -1.04 10.71
N ASN A 242 30.21 -1.58 9.99
CA ASN A 242 28.79 -1.29 10.24
C ASN A 242 28.37 -1.71 11.66
N ALA A 243 28.72 -2.92 12.09
CA ALA A 243 28.38 -3.40 13.43
C ALA A 243 28.99 -2.52 14.54
N SER A 244 30.09 -1.83 14.27
CA SER A 244 30.72 -0.88 15.19
C SER A 244 30.33 0.59 14.98
N GLY A 245 29.28 0.86 14.21
CA GLY A 245 28.71 2.19 14.00
C GLY A 245 29.39 2.99 12.88
N GLY A 246 30.22 2.35 12.05
CA GLY A 246 30.80 2.95 10.84
C GLY A 246 29.79 3.05 9.70
N ASN A 247 30.17 3.72 8.62
CA ASN A 247 29.39 3.88 7.38
C ASN A 247 27.97 4.47 7.60
N ASN A 248 27.80 5.33 8.62
CA ASN A 248 26.52 5.89 9.02
C ASN A 248 25.43 4.82 9.27
N HIS A 249 25.84 3.66 9.82
CA HIS A 249 24.89 2.57 10.13
C HIS A 249 23.75 3.05 11.00
N PRO A 250 22.48 3.00 10.53
CA PRO A 250 21.33 3.59 11.23
C PRO A 250 21.08 3.03 12.63
N GLY A 251 21.47 1.77 12.87
CA GLY A 251 21.41 1.14 14.19
C GLY A 251 22.50 1.58 15.16
N GLY A 252 23.43 2.46 14.76
CA GLY A 252 24.58 2.86 15.58
C GLY A 252 25.57 1.72 15.84
N ALA A 253 26.41 1.88 16.85
CA ALA A 253 27.39 0.86 17.24
C ALA A 253 26.74 -0.24 18.09
N GLN A 254 26.61 -1.42 17.53
CA GLN A 254 26.06 -2.59 18.22
C GLN A 254 27.16 -3.38 18.96
N VAL A 255 28.40 -3.27 18.50
CA VAL A 255 29.59 -3.81 19.14
C VAL A 255 30.68 -2.74 19.19
N GLN A 256 31.57 -2.78 20.20
CA GLN A 256 32.70 -1.86 20.26
C GLN A 256 33.93 -2.52 19.66
N LYS A 257 34.60 -1.80 18.78
CA LYS A 257 35.84 -2.30 18.16
C LYS A 257 36.87 -2.72 19.20
N GLY A 258 37.26 -3.99 19.17
CA GLY A 258 38.31 -4.57 20.04
C GLY A 258 37.76 -5.23 21.33
N ASP A 259 36.45 -5.14 21.63
CA ASP A 259 35.85 -5.89 22.73
C ASP A 259 35.77 -7.40 22.41
N ALA A 260 35.41 -8.21 23.40
CA ALA A 260 35.29 -9.66 23.24
C ALA A 260 34.21 -10.04 22.22
N VAL A 261 33.08 -9.31 22.20
CA VAL A 261 31.95 -9.57 21.31
C VAL A 261 32.31 -9.23 19.88
N TYR A 262 33.01 -8.11 19.65
CA TYR A 262 33.52 -7.74 18.33
C TYR A 262 34.49 -8.81 17.79
N LYS A 263 35.41 -9.30 18.65
CA LYS A 263 36.38 -10.35 18.27
C LYS A 263 35.68 -11.66 17.93
N SER A 264 34.67 -12.04 18.69
CA SER A 264 33.84 -13.25 18.39
C SER A 264 33.15 -13.13 17.05
N LEU A 265 32.55 -11.96 16.74
CA LEU A 265 31.96 -11.69 15.46
C LEU A 265 33.00 -11.76 14.31
N GLU A 266 34.14 -11.15 14.49
CA GLU A 266 35.25 -11.20 13.52
C GLU A 266 35.72 -12.64 13.26
N ILE A 267 35.91 -13.45 14.30
CA ILE A 267 36.28 -14.86 14.18
C ILE A 267 35.29 -15.64 13.34
N VAL A 268 33.99 -15.50 13.62
CA VAL A 268 32.93 -16.22 12.88
C VAL A 268 32.88 -15.77 11.42
N LEU A 269 32.83 -14.46 11.17
CA LEU A 269 32.74 -13.94 9.81
C LEU A 269 33.98 -14.38 8.97
N ARG A 270 35.19 -14.27 9.51
CA ARG A 270 36.39 -14.76 8.84
C ARG A 270 36.43 -16.27 8.68
N SER A 271 35.86 -17.03 9.62
CA SER A 271 35.73 -18.48 9.52
C SER A 271 34.75 -18.89 8.41
N ILE A 272 33.62 -18.16 8.29
CA ILE A 272 32.68 -18.35 7.18
C ILE A 272 33.39 -18.14 5.83
N VAL A 273 34.15 -17.08 5.70
CA VAL A 273 34.93 -16.74 4.48
C VAL A 273 35.98 -17.78 4.16
N ASN A 274 36.82 -18.11 5.14
CA ASN A 274 37.97 -19.00 4.93
C ASN A 274 37.56 -20.47 4.72
N GLY A 275 36.37 -20.88 5.17
CA GLY A 275 35.90 -22.25 5.07
C GLY A 275 35.08 -22.57 3.83
N GLY A 276 35.02 -21.67 2.86
CA GLY A 276 34.27 -21.91 1.61
C GLY A 276 32.86 -21.34 1.58
N ALA A 277 32.50 -20.48 2.50
CA ALA A 277 31.49 -19.48 2.24
C ALA A 277 32.03 -18.54 1.17
N THR A 278 31.22 -18.11 0.27
CA THR A 278 31.69 -17.52 -0.94
C THR A 278 31.29 -16.10 -1.04
N SER A 279 32.20 -15.28 -1.32
CA SER A 279 31.96 -14.05 -2.00
C SER A 279 31.47 -14.35 -3.39
N SER A 280 30.46 -13.64 -3.77
CA SER A 280 29.99 -13.67 -5.13
C SER A 280 29.89 -12.24 -5.57
N ILE A 281 30.30 -11.99 -6.79
CA ILE A 281 29.97 -10.76 -7.47
C ILE A 281 28.46 -10.70 -7.50
N ASN A 282 27.90 -9.74 -6.75
CA ASN A 282 26.47 -9.67 -6.57
C ASN A 282 25.82 -9.04 -7.80
N PHE A 283 25.29 -9.90 -8.64
CA PHE A 283 24.32 -9.51 -9.66
C PHE A 283 22.90 -9.65 -9.08
N GLY A 284 22.60 -9.14 -7.90
CA GLY A 284 21.37 -9.35 -7.17
C GLY A 284 20.59 -10.53 -7.74
N ASP A 285 20.46 -11.63 -7.11
CA ASP A 285 20.06 -12.88 -7.76
C ASP A 285 18.69 -12.75 -8.49
N PRO A 286 18.65 -12.38 -9.80
CA PRO A 286 17.38 -12.29 -10.53
C PRO A 286 16.88 -13.66 -10.94
N GLN A 287 17.75 -14.69 -10.91
CA GLN A 287 17.31 -16.05 -11.28
C GLN A 287 16.69 -16.80 -10.12
N LYS A 288 17.07 -16.49 -8.86
CA LYS A 288 16.45 -17.18 -7.72
C LYS A 288 15.08 -16.61 -7.39
N SER A 289 14.90 -15.30 -7.52
CA SER A 289 13.56 -14.71 -7.38
C SER A 289 12.68 -14.97 -8.60
N LEU A 290 13.20 -14.87 -9.83
CA LEU A 290 12.44 -15.14 -11.05
C LEU A 290 12.22 -16.64 -11.33
N THR A 291 13.15 -17.52 -11.03
CA THR A 291 12.91 -18.97 -11.18
C THR A 291 12.06 -19.53 -10.06
N SER A 292 12.17 -19.03 -8.82
CA SER A 292 11.25 -19.42 -7.76
C SER A 292 9.86 -18.81 -7.98
N SER A 293 9.74 -17.58 -8.46
CA SER A 293 8.44 -16.99 -8.78
C SER A 293 7.80 -17.62 -10.01
N LEU A 294 8.54 -17.93 -11.07
CA LEU A 294 8.02 -18.65 -12.23
C LEU A 294 7.59 -20.07 -11.85
N ASN A 295 8.38 -20.78 -11.04
CA ASN A 295 8.00 -22.11 -10.55
C ASN A 295 6.84 -22.04 -9.53
N TYR A 296 6.71 -20.93 -8.80
CA TYR A 296 5.61 -20.76 -7.86
C TYR A 296 4.24 -20.74 -8.56
N PHE A 297 4.15 -20.12 -9.72
CA PHE A 297 2.91 -20.05 -10.50
C PHE A 297 2.68 -21.26 -11.42
N ASP A 298 3.62 -22.21 -11.47
CA ASP A 298 3.43 -23.43 -12.25
C ASP A 298 2.18 -24.18 -11.80
N GLY A 299 1.30 -24.49 -12.76
CA GLY A 299 0.01 -25.13 -12.51
C GLY A 299 -1.07 -24.21 -11.94
N ALA A 300 -0.85 -22.91 -11.84
CA ALA A 300 -1.91 -21.94 -11.56
C ALA A 300 -2.78 -21.75 -12.81
N GLU A 301 -4.09 -21.92 -12.65
CA GLU A 301 -5.08 -21.63 -13.68
C GLU A 301 -5.66 -20.24 -13.41
N LEU A 302 -5.45 -19.35 -14.36
CA LEU A 302 -5.96 -17.97 -14.24
C LEU A 302 -7.44 -17.93 -14.63
N GLU A 303 -8.18 -17.08 -13.96
CA GLU A 303 -9.54 -16.71 -14.33
C GLU A 303 -9.59 -16.16 -15.76
N THR A 304 -10.74 -16.32 -16.40
CA THR A 304 -11.00 -15.65 -17.66
C THR A 304 -10.96 -14.14 -17.49
N LYS A 305 -10.68 -13.43 -18.57
CA LYS A 305 -10.65 -11.95 -18.57
C LYS A 305 -11.98 -11.35 -18.12
N GLU A 306 -13.09 -11.96 -18.50
CA GLU A 306 -14.45 -11.54 -18.10
C GLU A 306 -14.64 -11.67 -16.59
N LYS A 307 -14.20 -12.77 -15.99
CA LYS A 307 -14.33 -12.97 -14.55
C LYS A 307 -13.44 -11.99 -13.79
N THR A 308 -12.20 -11.77 -14.26
CA THR A 308 -11.32 -10.73 -13.72
C THR A 308 -11.95 -9.35 -13.82
N LEU A 309 -12.53 -9.00 -14.99
CA LEU A 309 -13.21 -7.73 -15.18
C LEU A 309 -14.42 -7.58 -14.24
N ARG A 310 -15.21 -8.67 -14.05
CA ARG A 310 -16.35 -8.66 -13.14
C ARG A 310 -15.91 -8.32 -11.71
N ARG A 311 -14.89 -9.01 -11.20
CA ARG A 311 -14.35 -8.75 -9.86
C ARG A 311 -13.83 -7.32 -9.74
N ALA A 312 -13.01 -6.88 -10.69
CA ALA A 312 -12.49 -5.52 -10.72
C ALA A 312 -13.62 -4.47 -10.77
N SER A 313 -14.66 -4.69 -11.57
CA SER A 313 -15.79 -3.79 -11.71
C SER A 313 -16.59 -3.64 -10.40
N ILE A 314 -16.83 -4.76 -9.70
CA ILE A 314 -17.52 -4.72 -8.40
C ILE A 314 -16.69 -4.00 -7.34
N ILE A 315 -15.38 -4.25 -7.32
CA ILE A 315 -14.46 -3.68 -6.33
C ILE A 315 -14.24 -2.18 -6.59
N LEU A 316 -13.91 -1.80 -7.82
CA LEU A 316 -13.49 -0.44 -8.17
C LEU A 316 -14.66 0.49 -8.50
N ALA A 317 -15.63 0.00 -9.27
CA ALA A 317 -16.73 0.80 -9.80
C ALA A 317 -18.09 0.46 -9.15
N GLY A 318 -18.14 -0.49 -8.24
CA GLY A 318 -19.34 -0.85 -7.50
C GLY A 318 -20.51 -1.33 -8.39
N ARG A 319 -20.22 -1.93 -9.54
CA ARG A 319 -21.21 -2.42 -10.50
C ARG A 319 -20.75 -3.68 -11.21
N LEU A 320 -21.69 -4.38 -11.83
CA LEU A 320 -21.34 -5.40 -12.81
C LEU A 320 -20.80 -4.76 -14.11
N PRO A 321 -19.92 -5.44 -14.85
CA PRO A 321 -19.50 -4.98 -16.17
C PRO A 321 -20.69 -4.98 -17.15
N THR A 322 -20.68 -4.05 -18.06
CA THR A 322 -21.64 -3.99 -19.16
C THR A 322 -21.36 -5.09 -20.19
N GLN A 323 -22.36 -5.47 -20.98
CA GLN A 323 -22.18 -6.45 -22.05
C GLN A 323 -21.12 -5.99 -23.09
N GLY A 324 -21.01 -4.68 -23.32
CA GLY A 324 -20.01 -4.14 -24.23
C GLY A 324 -18.58 -4.30 -23.72
N GLU A 325 -18.37 -4.06 -22.41
CA GLU A 325 -17.09 -4.28 -21.75
C GLU A 325 -16.69 -5.76 -21.75
N ILE A 326 -17.65 -6.65 -21.45
CA ILE A 326 -17.44 -8.10 -21.50
C ILE A 326 -16.97 -8.52 -22.89
N LEU A 327 -17.71 -8.17 -23.93
CA LEU A 327 -17.39 -8.54 -25.31
C LEU A 327 -16.02 -7.97 -25.77
N ARG A 328 -15.67 -6.76 -25.30
CA ARG A 328 -14.38 -6.14 -25.63
C ARG A 328 -13.22 -6.93 -25.03
N VAL A 329 -13.31 -7.35 -23.76
CA VAL A 329 -12.22 -8.09 -23.12
C VAL A 329 -12.18 -9.57 -23.53
N GLU A 330 -13.34 -10.20 -23.78
CA GLU A 330 -13.43 -11.59 -24.28
C GLU A 330 -12.68 -11.75 -25.59
N ASN A 331 -12.95 -10.86 -26.55
CA ASN A 331 -12.37 -10.90 -27.88
C ASN A 331 -11.04 -10.12 -27.99
N GLY A 332 -10.62 -9.42 -26.95
CA GLY A 332 -9.43 -8.58 -26.92
C GLY A 332 -8.19 -9.27 -26.35
N SER A 333 -7.11 -8.50 -26.25
CA SER A 333 -5.85 -8.93 -25.61
C SER A 333 -5.87 -8.71 -24.09
N GLU A 334 -4.79 -9.02 -23.39
CA GLU A 334 -4.60 -8.60 -21.98
C GLU A 334 -4.57 -7.07 -21.85
N GLU A 335 -4.09 -6.36 -22.87
CA GLU A 335 -4.14 -4.89 -22.88
C GLU A 335 -5.58 -4.37 -22.89
N SER A 336 -6.50 -5.03 -23.61
CA SER A 336 -7.92 -4.68 -23.59
C SER A 336 -8.55 -4.83 -22.19
N LEU A 337 -8.07 -5.80 -21.40
CA LEU A 337 -8.46 -5.95 -20.00
C LEU A 337 -7.87 -4.82 -19.14
N ARG A 338 -6.58 -4.49 -19.36
CA ARG A 338 -5.91 -3.37 -18.68
C ARG A 338 -6.66 -2.05 -18.90
N GLU A 339 -6.95 -1.74 -20.16
CA GLU A 339 -7.71 -0.54 -20.53
C GLU A 339 -9.09 -0.50 -19.86
N ALA A 340 -9.81 -1.63 -19.88
CA ALA A 340 -11.12 -1.71 -19.24
C ALA A 340 -11.04 -1.47 -17.72
N ILE A 341 -10.01 -1.99 -17.04
CA ILE A 341 -9.80 -1.75 -15.60
C ILE A 341 -9.50 -0.26 -15.33
N LEU A 342 -8.68 0.39 -16.17
CA LEU A 342 -8.40 1.82 -16.05
C LEU A 342 -9.66 2.66 -16.22
N GLU A 343 -10.53 2.31 -17.17
CA GLU A 343 -11.82 3.00 -17.38
C GLU A 343 -12.74 2.91 -16.15
N LEU A 344 -12.74 1.78 -15.43
CA LEU A 344 -13.49 1.65 -14.17
C LEU A 344 -13.02 2.65 -13.10
N MET A 345 -11.76 3.04 -13.13
CA MET A 345 -11.18 4.00 -12.18
C MET A 345 -11.54 5.46 -12.52
N GLU A 346 -12.12 5.73 -13.69
CA GLU A 346 -12.63 7.04 -14.05
C GLU A 346 -14.08 7.27 -13.56
N GLU A 347 -14.76 6.24 -13.07
CA GLU A 347 -16.13 6.33 -12.58
C GLU A 347 -16.23 6.98 -11.20
N ASP A 348 -17.38 7.60 -10.91
CA ASP A 348 -17.61 8.27 -9.62
C ASP A 348 -17.53 7.32 -8.42
N LYS A 349 -17.91 6.07 -8.60
CA LYS A 349 -17.84 5.04 -7.56
C LYS A 349 -16.41 4.66 -7.17
N PHE A 350 -15.42 4.92 -7.99
CA PHE A 350 -14.01 4.74 -7.64
C PHE A 350 -13.60 5.60 -6.43
N HIS A 351 -14.24 6.76 -6.24
CA HIS A 351 -14.10 7.55 -5.03
C HIS A 351 -14.48 6.73 -3.77
N GLU A 352 -15.60 5.98 -3.80
CA GLU A 352 -15.99 5.14 -2.66
C GLU A 352 -14.94 4.06 -2.35
N PHE A 353 -14.36 3.44 -3.38
CA PHE A 353 -13.25 2.48 -3.21
C PHE A 353 -12.06 3.11 -2.51
N ILE A 354 -11.63 4.30 -2.94
CA ILE A 354 -10.50 5.01 -2.33
C ILE A 354 -10.81 5.33 -0.86
N VAL A 355 -11.97 5.90 -0.57
CA VAL A 355 -12.39 6.28 0.79
C VAL A 355 -12.41 5.07 1.72
N GLU A 356 -13.01 3.96 1.31
CA GLU A 356 -13.06 2.74 2.12
C GLU A 356 -11.66 2.13 2.31
N GLY A 357 -10.82 2.16 1.26
CA GLY A 357 -9.44 1.68 1.35
C GLY A 357 -8.59 2.50 2.32
N VAL A 358 -8.66 3.82 2.23
CA VAL A 358 -7.97 4.72 3.16
C VAL A 358 -8.47 4.52 4.59
N GLU A 359 -9.78 4.34 4.78
CA GLU A 359 -10.35 4.08 6.07
C GLU A 359 -9.90 2.75 6.68
N ASP A 360 -9.81 1.69 5.88
CA ASP A 360 -9.32 0.38 6.32
C ASP A 360 -7.89 0.44 6.85
N ARG A 361 -7.06 1.29 6.26
CA ARG A 361 -5.64 1.39 6.61
C ARG A 361 -5.38 2.41 7.71
N LEU A 362 -5.94 3.60 7.62
CA LEU A 362 -5.66 4.69 8.55
C LEU A 362 -6.61 4.72 9.75
N LEU A 363 -7.76 4.07 9.67
CA LEU A 363 -8.77 3.98 10.74
C LEU A 363 -9.19 5.35 11.30
N ILE A 364 -9.38 6.32 10.44
CA ILE A 364 -9.57 7.74 10.80
C ILE A 364 -10.99 7.99 11.28
N ARG A 365 -11.99 7.28 10.76
CA ARG A 365 -13.42 7.45 11.04
C ARG A 365 -13.76 7.37 12.54
N GLY A 366 -13.04 6.55 13.30
CA GLY A 366 -13.19 6.42 14.75
C GLY A 366 -12.63 7.58 15.57
N ALA A 367 -11.90 8.51 14.96
CA ALA A 367 -11.37 9.68 15.62
C ALA A 367 -12.40 10.81 15.58
N ASN A 368 -13.44 10.76 16.43
CA ASN A 368 -14.43 11.84 16.53
C ASN A 368 -13.76 13.21 16.62
N PHE A 369 -13.96 14.01 15.59
CA PHE A 369 -13.33 15.32 15.47
C PHE A 369 -14.31 16.39 15.95
N ALA A 370 -13.94 17.10 17.02
CA ALA A 370 -14.67 18.26 17.50
C ALA A 370 -13.82 19.51 17.25
N LEU A 371 -14.23 20.34 16.32
CA LEU A 371 -13.54 21.58 15.97
C LEU A 371 -13.47 22.62 17.08
N ASN A 372 -14.22 22.41 18.17
CA ASN A 372 -14.25 23.37 19.29
C ASN A 372 -12.86 23.62 19.92
N THR A 373 -11.94 22.67 19.85
CA THR A 373 -10.57 22.83 20.32
C THR A 373 -9.75 23.80 19.47
N PHE A 374 -10.18 24.07 18.25
CA PHE A 374 -9.50 24.95 17.29
C PHE A 374 -10.02 26.39 17.28
N PHE A 375 -11.04 26.70 18.06
CA PHE A 375 -11.66 28.01 18.04
C PHE A 375 -10.72 29.21 18.22
N PRO A 376 -9.74 29.16 19.14
CA PRO A 376 -8.79 30.28 19.24
C PRO A 376 -8.00 30.54 17.96
N HIS A 377 -7.78 29.47 17.16
CA HIS A 377 -7.01 29.58 15.94
C HIS A 377 -7.80 30.01 14.71
N PHE A 378 -9.13 29.87 14.76
CA PHE A 378 -10.06 30.23 13.68
C PHE A 378 -11.19 31.12 14.21
N PRO A 379 -10.93 32.41 14.46
CA PRO A 379 -11.90 33.34 15.07
C PRO A 379 -13.23 33.42 14.31
N LYS A 380 -13.21 33.33 12.97
CA LYS A 380 -14.41 33.34 12.15
C LYS A 380 -15.32 32.17 12.44
N LEU A 381 -14.74 30.94 12.48
CA LEU A 381 -15.46 29.72 12.83
C LEU A 381 -16.00 29.76 14.27
N ALA A 382 -15.14 30.16 15.23
CA ALA A 382 -15.51 30.26 16.64
C ALA A 382 -16.69 31.21 16.86
N ASN A 383 -16.65 32.39 16.25
CA ASN A 383 -17.69 33.41 16.40
C ASN A 383 -18.99 33.01 15.70
N ALA A 384 -18.92 32.36 14.55
CA ALA A 384 -20.10 31.82 13.87
C ALA A 384 -20.78 30.73 14.71
N ALA A 385 -20.03 29.78 15.24
CA ALA A 385 -20.53 28.73 16.11
C ALA A 385 -21.15 29.32 17.41
N THR A 386 -20.48 30.26 18.02
CA THR A 386 -20.99 30.94 19.24
C THR A 386 -22.28 31.69 18.96
N ASN A 387 -22.33 32.47 17.89
CA ASN A 387 -23.54 33.22 17.51
C ASN A 387 -24.73 32.29 17.22
N TYR A 388 -24.49 31.16 16.53
CA TYR A 388 -25.54 30.17 16.31
C TYR A 388 -26.03 29.57 17.63
N ALA A 389 -25.12 29.11 18.50
CA ALA A 389 -25.48 28.54 19.79
C ALA A 389 -26.30 29.53 20.66
N ILE A 390 -25.92 30.78 20.68
CA ILE A 390 -26.68 31.85 21.41
C ILE A 390 -28.07 32.02 20.79
N SER A 391 -28.17 32.11 19.46
CA SER A 391 -29.46 32.37 18.78
C SER A 391 -30.44 31.23 18.93
N THR A 392 -29.97 29.99 18.98
CA THR A 392 -30.80 28.78 19.16
C THR A 392 -31.00 28.42 20.64
N ASN A 393 -30.30 29.04 21.56
CA ASN A 393 -30.26 28.72 22.99
C ASN A 393 -29.88 27.20 23.21
N SER A 394 -29.04 26.65 22.35
CA SER A 394 -28.60 25.25 22.37
C SER A 394 -27.08 25.15 22.41
N ALA A 395 -26.56 24.52 23.45
CA ALA A 395 -25.15 24.24 23.59
C ALA A 395 -24.74 22.88 22.98
N ASN A 396 -25.72 22.02 22.69
CA ASN A 396 -25.48 20.64 22.29
C ASN A 396 -25.75 20.37 20.81
N ASP A 397 -26.54 21.21 20.15
CA ASP A 397 -26.94 21.02 18.75
C ASP A 397 -26.61 22.28 17.95
N ASN A 398 -25.35 22.38 17.58
CA ASN A 398 -24.84 23.52 16.84
C ASN A 398 -24.57 23.13 15.39
N GLU A 399 -25.39 23.62 14.47
CA GLU A 399 -25.30 23.30 13.04
C GLU A 399 -23.93 23.68 12.45
N VAL A 400 -23.39 24.84 12.80
CA VAL A 400 -22.07 25.30 12.34
C VAL A 400 -20.98 24.33 12.75
N MET A 401 -20.99 23.91 14.03
CA MET A 401 -20.03 22.94 14.55
C MET A 401 -20.14 21.58 13.89
N SER A 402 -21.37 21.12 13.77
CA SER A 402 -21.68 19.82 13.20
C SER A 402 -21.25 19.74 11.73
N LYS A 403 -21.62 20.72 10.93
CA LYS A 403 -21.22 20.81 9.52
C LYS A 403 -19.71 20.92 9.36
N SER A 404 -19.07 21.79 10.16
CA SER A 404 -17.60 21.95 10.12
C SER A 404 -16.87 20.68 10.51
N SER A 405 -17.30 20.00 11.57
CA SER A 405 -16.70 18.75 12.02
C SER A 405 -16.88 17.64 10.98
N LYS A 406 -18.07 17.54 10.39
CA LYS A 406 -18.37 16.59 9.32
C LYS A 406 -17.49 16.86 8.09
N SER A 407 -17.39 18.12 7.67
CA SER A 407 -16.56 18.49 6.53
C SER A 407 -15.08 18.19 6.80
N ALA A 408 -14.58 18.58 7.97
CA ALA A 408 -13.19 18.31 8.36
C ALA A 408 -12.86 16.82 8.43
N SER A 409 -13.84 15.94 8.73
CA SER A 409 -13.60 14.51 8.80
C SER A 409 -13.32 13.85 7.46
N LYS A 410 -13.51 14.53 6.36
CA LYS A 410 -13.31 14.00 5.00
C LYS A 410 -11.97 14.45 4.37
N THR A 411 -11.29 15.44 4.92
CA THR A 411 -10.13 16.09 4.29
C THR A 411 -9.03 15.11 3.85
N VAL A 412 -8.69 14.12 4.68
CA VAL A 412 -7.70 13.08 4.33
C VAL A 412 -8.19 12.20 3.20
N HIS A 413 -9.44 11.74 3.25
CA HIS A 413 -10.03 10.89 2.21
C HIS A 413 -10.08 11.62 0.87
N GLU A 414 -10.48 12.89 0.91
CA GLU A 414 -10.55 13.76 -0.27
C GLU A 414 -9.16 14.05 -0.85
N LEU A 415 -8.11 14.14 -0.02
CA LEU A 415 -6.74 14.27 -0.52
C LEU A 415 -6.31 13.04 -1.30
N PHE A 416 -6.49 11.83 -0.75
CA PHE A 416 -6.20 10.60 -1.49
C PHE A 416 -7.01 10.51 -2.77
N SER A 417 -8.32 10.80 -2.70
CA SER A 417 -9.18 10.76 -3.87
C SER A 417 -8.76 11.79 -4.93
N TYR A 418 -8.42 13.00 -4.52
CA TYR A 418 -7.97 14.06 -5.42
C TYR A 418 -6.66 13.67 -6.13
N VAL A 419 -5.68 13.18 -5.38
CA VAL A 419 -4.38 12.75 -5.93
C VAL A 419 -4.57 11.59 -6.92
N ILE A 420 -5.30 10.56 -6.52
CA ILE A 420 -5.45 9.33 -7.32
C ILE A 420 -6.32 9.54 -8.56
N ARG A 421 -7.48 10.18 -8.40
CA ARG A 421 -8.42 10.38 -9.52
C ARG A 421 -7.92 11.36 -10.58
N ASN A 422 -7.03 12.27 -10.21
CA ASN A 422 -6.47 13.25 -11.13
C ASN A 422 -5.05 12.90 -11.61
N ASP A 423 -4.63 11.64 -11.47
CA ASP A 423 -3.31 11.13 -11.92
C ASP A 423 -2.14 11.98 -11.42
N ARG A 424 -2.27 12.52 -10.19
CA ARG A 424 -1.22 13.31 -9.58
C ARG A 424 -0.15 12.41 -8.96
N PRO A 425 1.08 12.90 -8.79
CA PRO A 425 2.12 12.12 -8.12
C PRO A 425 1.66 11.60 -6.77
N TYR A 426 1.74 10.27 -6.55
CA TYR A 426 1.29 9.68 -5.27
C TYR A 426 2.01 10.25 -4.05
N SER A 427 3.25 10.71 -4.23
CA SER A 427 4.00 11.43 -3.19
C SER A 427 3.28 12.66 -2.64
N GLU A 428 2.34 13.22 -3.39
CA GLU A 428 1.59 14.41 -2.99
C GLU A 428 0.67 14.19 -1.78
N ILE A 429 0.31 12.93 -1.46
CA ILE A 429 -0.41 12.64 -0.20
C ILE A 429 0.35 13.09 1.05
N LEU A 430 1.69 13.18 0.98
CA LEU A 430 2.53 13.68 2.05
C LEU A 430 3.06 15.10 1.80
N THR A 431 3.29 15.45 0.53
CA THR A 431 3.98 16.71 0.16
C THR A 431 3.04 17.81 -0.27
N ALA A 432 1.71 17.60 -0.21
CA ALA A 432 0.74 18.64 -0.53
C ALA A 432 0.92 19.85 0.37
N ASP A 433 1.04 21.02 -0.24
CA ASP A 433 1.12 22.33 0.40
C ASP A 433 -0.26 23.00 0.58
N TYR A 434 -1.32 22.20 0.55
CA TYR A 434 -2.73 22.56 0.66
C TYR A 434 -3.50 21.52 1.48
N MET A 435 -4.71 21.85 1.87
CA MET A 435 -5.71 20.96 2.44
C MET A 435 -6.93 20.88 1.52
N MET A 436 -7.61 19.74 1.50
CA MET A 436 -8.88 19.62 0.77
C MET A 436 -10.01 20.26 1.58
N LEU A 437 -10.51 21.39 1.09
CA LEU A 437 -11.61 22.10 1.71
C LEU A 437 -12.85 22.07 0.84
N ASN A 438 -14.02 21.87 1.48
CA ASN A 438 -15.29 22.14 0.82
C ASN A 438 -15.67 23.61 0.99
N ARG A 439 -16.71 24.06 0.30
CA ARG A 439 -17.20 25.44 0.36
C ARG A 439 -17.36 25.93 1.81
N TYR A 440 -17.91 25.07 2.68
CA TYR A 440 -18.19 25.42 4.07
C TYR A 440 -16.91 25.64 4.90
N LEU A 441 -15.97 24.68 4.84
CA LEU A 441 -14.68 24.83 5.50
C LEU A 441 -13.87 26.02 4.94
N ASN A 442 -13.87 26.17 3.61
CA ASN A 442 -13.16 27.25 2.94
C ASN A 442 -13.62 28.63 3.44
N ASP A 443 -14.93 28.80 3.66
CA ASP A 443 -15.44 30.08 4.18
C ASP A 443 -14.98 30.35 5.62
N TYR A 444 -15.04 29.36 6.51
CA TYR A 444 -14.71 29.54 7.92
C TYR A 444 -13.23 29.47 8.26
N LEU A 445 -12.42 28.78 7.48
CA LEU A 445 -10.97 28.71 7.64
C LEU A 445 -10.26 29.76 6.79
N GLU A 446 -11.03 30.58 6.06
CA GLU A 446 -10.54 31.56 5.11
C GLU A 446 -9.58 30.94 4.09
N GLY A 447 -10.00 29.81 3.51
CA GLY A 447 -9.25 29.16 2.44
C GLY A 447 -9.33 29.96 1.15
N ASP A 448 -8.34 29.80 0.27
CA ASP A 448 -8.22 30.57 -0.96
C ASP A 448 -8.88 29.93 -2.18
N ALA A 449 -9.56 28.80 -2.03
CA ALA A 449 -10.27 28.17 -3.14
C ALA A 449 -11.53 28.96 -3.52
N ALA A 450 -11.78 29.06 -4.83
CA ALA A 450 -13.00 29.66 -5.37
C ALA A 450 -14.09 28.61 -5.55
N PHE A 451 -15.26 28.83 -4.94
CA PHE A 451 -16.45 28.01 -5.08
C PHE A 451 -17.58 28.76 -5.75
N SER A 452 -18.33 28.09 -6.64
CA SER A 452 -19.57 28.62 -7.21
C SER A 452 -20.76 28.28 -6.31
N ASP A 453 -21.89 29.02 -6.49
CA ASP A 453 -23.12 28.77 -5.73
C ASP A 453 -23.80 27.44 -6.09
N GLU A 454 -23.49 26.86 -7.24
CA GLU A 454 -24.02 25.60 -7.74
C GLU A 454 -23.27 24.38 -7.21
N GLU A 455 -22.05 24.56 -6.67
CA GLU A 455 -21.23 23.44 -6.17
C GLU A 455 -21.79 22.92 -4.84
N SER A 456 -21.86 21.58 -4.74
CA SER A 456 -22.34 20.88 -3.54
C SER A 456 -21.41 21.12 -2.34
N GLU A 457 -21.97 21.09 -1.13
CA GLU A 457 -21.18 21.09 0.13
C GLU A 457 -20.29 19.83 0.25
N ASP A 458 -20.55 18.78 -0.53
CA ASP A 458 -19.75 17.57 -0.57
C ASP A 458 -18.63 17.62 -1.62
N PHE A 459 -18.43 18.75 -2.31
CA PHE A 459 -17.37 18.95 -3.27
C PHE A 459 -16.17 19.64 -2.64
N TYR A 460 -14.98 19.04 -2.78
CA TYR A 460 -13.73 19.51 -2.17
C TYR A 460 -12.75 20.00 -3.22
N LYS A 461 -12.01 21.05 -2.87
CA LYS A 461 -10.93 21.62 -3.69
C LYS A 461 -9.67 21.77 -2.85
N PRO A 462 -8.48 21.69 -3.47
CA PRO A 462 -7.24 22.08 -2.80
C PRO A 462 -7.29 23.56 -2.45
N ALA A 463 -6.93 23.90 -1.22
CA ALA A 463 -6.91 25.26 -0.73
C ALA A 463 -5.84 25.44 0.35
N GLU A 464 -5.18 26.60 0.35
CA GLU A 464 -4.35 27.02 1.46
C GLU A 464 -5.22 27.70 2.52
N ILE A 465 -4.93 27.44 3.79
CA ILE A 465 -5.60 28.10 4.92
C ILE A 465 -4.96 29.45 5.16
N LYS A 466 -5.75 30.54 5.12
CA LYS A 466 -5.29 31.92 5.33
C LYS A 466 -5.79 32.54 6.65
N GLY A 467 -6.79 31.96 7.27
CA GLY A 467 -7.44 32.48 8.49
C GLY A 467 -6.93 31.89 9.80
N TYR A 468 -5.71 31.36 9.83
CA TYR A 468 -5.13 30.73 11.01
C TYR A 468 -4.35 31.73 11.87
N TYR A 469 -4.64 31.73 13.17
CA TYR A 469 -3.96 32.55 14.18
C TYR A 469 -3.27 31.66 15.22
N ASN A 470 -2.07 32.03 15.65
CA ASN A 470 -1.47 31.43 16.82
C ASN A 470 -2.27 31.81 18.08
N ARG A 471 -2.26 30.92 19.08
CA ARG A 471 -3.01 31.09 20.32
C ARG A 471 -2.69 32.40 21.02
N GLU A 472 -1.47 32.90 20.94
CA GLU A 472 -1.02 34.14 21.51
C GLU A 472 -1.59 35.39 20.84
N GLN A 473 -2.03 35.30 19.59
CA GLN A 473 -2.60 36.36 18.79
C GLN A 473 -4.10 36.56 19.04
N THR A 474 -4.73 35.65 19.78
CA THR A 474 -6.17 35.68 20.06
C THR A 474 -6.44 35.63 21.55
N GLU A 475 -7.62 36.09 21.95
CA GLU A 475 -8.12 35.98 23.32
C GLU A 475 -9.64 35.81 23.34
N TRP A 476 -10.15 35.21 24.41
CA TRP A 476 -11.57 35.05 24.60
C TRP A 476 -12.19 36.39 24.98
N GLU A 477 -13.30 36.75 24.33
CA GLU A 477 -14.07 37.94 24.72
C GLU A 477 -14.68 37.77 26.11
N GLU A 478 -14.70 38.85 26.91
CA GLU A 478 -15.44 38.87 28.17
C GLU A 478 -16.94 39.03 27.90
N GLY A 479 -17.79 38.24 28.58
CA GLY A 479 -19.26 38.36 28.46
C GLY A 479 -19.99 37.07 28.89
N GLU A 480 -21.30 37.08 28.71
CA GLU A 480 -22.13 35.91 28.89
C GLU A 480 -21.97 34.99 27.69
N PHE A 481 -21.68 33.75 27.97
CA PHE A 481 -21.47 32.70 26.94
C PHE A 481 -22.34 31.48 27.23
N LEU A 482 -22.70 30.76 26.18
CA LEU A 482 -23.49 29.55 26.31
C LEU A 482 -22.58 28.35 26.47
N ALA A 483 -22.51 27.79 27.67
CA ALA A 483 -21.69 26.62 28.01
C ALA A 483 -20.22 26.74 27.55
N ASN A 484 -19.78 25.96 26.58
CA ASN A 484 -18.42 25.94 26.03
C ASN A 484 -18.21 26.88 24.83
N PHE A 485 -19.26 27.61 24.41
CA PHE A 485 -19.19 28.49 23.26
C PHE A 485 -18.83 29.91 23.74
N ARG A 486 -17.72 30.41 23.28
CA ARG A 486 -17.20 31.75 23.59
C ARG A 486 -16.76 32.43 22.31
N LYS A 487 -16.92 33.73 22.26
CA LYS A 487 -16.37 34.54 21.17
C LYS A 487 -14.88 34.71 21.34
N VAL A 488 -14.19 34.74 20.20
CA VAL A 488 -12.76 34.97 20.11
C VAL A 488 -12.51 36.34 19.51
N ARG A 489 -11.61 37.07 20.11
CA ARG A 489 -11.14 38.38 19.62
C ARG A 489 -9.70 38.27 19.19
N ILE A 490 -9.35 38.84 18.03
CA ILE A 490 -7.98 39.02 17.60
C ILE A 490 -7.38 40.16 18.39
N LYS A 491 -6.21 39.99 18.97
CA LYS A 491 -5.50 41.06 19.70
C LYS A 491 -5.15 42.17 18.72
N GLU A 492 -5.11 43.42 19.27
CA GLU A 492 -4.87 44.62 18.46
C GLU A 492 -3.53 44.53 17.72
N GLY A 493 -3.56 44.70 16.40
CA GLY A 493 -2.37 44.68 15.54
C GLY A 493 -1.96 43.31 15.00
N GLU A 494 -2.56 42.24 15.51
CA GLU A 494 -2.27 40.86 15.07
C GLU A 494 -2.92 40.55 13.72
N LYS A 495 -2.25 39.68 12.97
CA LYS A 495 -2.70 39.17 11.65
C LYS A 495 -2.61 37.66 11.63
N PRO A 496 -3.37 36.97 10.74
CA PRO A 496 -3.20 35.53 10.54
C PRO A 496 -1.78 35.19 10.04
N LEU A 497 -1.39 33.93 10.17
CA LEU A 497 -0.17 33.46 9.56
C LEU A 497 -0.23 33.69 8.04
N ASN A 498 0.89 34.09 7.47
CA ASN A 498 0.99 34.28 6.03
C ASN A 498 0.89 32.93 5.29
N GLU A 499 1.50 31.91 5.88
CA GLU A 499 1.52 30.55 5.36
C GLU A 499 1.22 29.57 6.50
N TYR A 500 0.22 28.70 6.31
CA TYR A 500 -0.02 27.57 7.19
C TYR A 500 0.90 26.43 6.74
N PRO A 501 1.66 25.76 7.63
CA PRO A 501 2.66 24.78 7.24
C PRO A 501 2.02 23.44 6.86
N HIS A 502 1.37 23.40 5.69
CA HIS A 502 0.79 22.19 5.15
C HIS A 502 1.87 21.14 4.82
N ALA A 503 1.61 19.89 5.14
CA ALA A 503 2.45 18.72 4.81
C ALA A 503 1.56 17.51 4.52
N GLY A 504 0.69 17.67 3.53
CA GLY A 504 -0.28 16.64 3.18
C GLY A 504 -1.03 16.11 4.41
N ILE A 505 -1.14 14.80 4.52
CA ILE A 505 -1.87 14.18 5.65
C ILE A 505 -1.12 14.29 6.98
N LEU A 506 0.21 14.52 6.99
CA LEU A 506 0.98 14.63 8.24
C LEU A 506 0.54 15.83 9.08
N SER A 507 0.09 16.90 8.45
CA SER A 507 -0.44 18.11 9.09
C SER A 507 -1.97 18.11 9.20
N ASP A 508 -2.65 17.07 8.72
CA ASP A 508 -4.11 16.99 8.80
C ASP A 508 -4.57 16.65 10.23
N TRP A 509 -5.58 17.37 10.69
CA TRP A 509 -6.10 17.23 12.06
C TRP A 509 -6.62 15.82 12.38
N HIS A 510 -7.16 15.09 11.39
CA HIS A 510 -7.66 13.74 11.59
C HIS A 510 -6.52 12.76 11.80
N PHE A 511 -5.45 12.85 11.01
CA PHE A 511 -4.24 12.06 11.20
C PHE A 511 -3.61 12.34 12.58
N LEU A 512 -3.43 13.61 12.91
CA LEU A 512 -2.84 14.03 14.18
C LEU A 512 -3.67 13.58 15.39
N LYS A 513 -5.00 13.61 15.29
CA LYS A 513 -5.90 13.17 16.34
C LYS A 513 -6.00 11.64 16.44
N ARG A 514 -5.97 10.95 15.30
CA ARG A 514 -5.96 9.48 15.28
C ARG A 514 -4.73 8.92 15.97
N TYR A 515 -3.60 9.58 15.79
CA TYR A 515 -2.31 9.22 16.39
C TYR A 515 -1.86 10.30 17.37
N PRO A 516 -2.55 10.41 18.52
CA PRO A 516 -2.38 11.56 19.40
C PRO A 516 -1.03 11.55 20.10
N THR A 517 -0.50 12.74 20.33
CA THR A 517 0.58 12.91 21.30
C THR A 517 0.03 13.01 22.72
N THR A 518 0.84 12.61 23.70
CA THR A 518 0.58 12.76 25.14
C THR A 518 1.87 13.18 25.83
N PRO A 519 1.80 13.68 27.06
CA PRO A 519 3.00 14.01 27.84
C PRO A 519 4.01 12.87 27.95
N THR A 520 3.57 11.64 27.90
CA THR A 520 4.43 10.45 28.03
C THR A 520 4.89 9.87 26.69
N ASN A 521 4.05 9.91 25.64
CA ASN A 521 4.45 9.38 24.34
C ASN A 521 5.23 10.37 23.47
N ARG A 522 5.07 11.69 23.70
CA ARG A 522 5.88 12.74 23.06
C ARG A 522 5.99 12.59 21.55
N ASN A 523 4.87 12.52 20.83
CA ASN A 523 4.75 12.29 19.38
C ASN A 523 5.19 10.92 18.86
N ARG A 524 5.61 10.01 19.71
CA ARG A 524 6.05 8.66 19.29
C ARG A 524 4.94 7.86 18.62
N ALA A 525 3.67 8.07 18.98
CA ALA A 525 2.55 7.45 18.29
C ALA A 525 2.49 7.90 16.82
N ARG A 526 2.63 9.21 16.56
CA ARG A 526 2.66 9.77 15.19
C ARG A 526 3.83 9.19 14.40
N ALA A 527 5.02 9.21 14.97
CA ALA A 527 6.23 8.69 14.34
C ALA A 527 6.11 7.19 14.00
N ARG A 528 5.58 6.37 14.94
CA ARG A 528 5.34 4.95 14.69
C ARG A 528 4.46 4.70 13.47
N TRP A 529 3.35 5.44 13.36
CA TRP A 529 2.41 5.24 12.28
C TRP A 529 2.90 5.83 10.95
N VAL A 530 3.74 6.86 10.98
CA VAL A 530 4.50 7.32 9.80
C VAL A 530 5.41 6.20 9.30
N LEU A 531 6.19 5.59 10.17
CA LEU A 531 7.06 4.47 9.82
C LEU A 531 6.27 3.30 9.22
N TYR A 532 5.14 2.96 9.83
CA TYR A 532 4.31 1.83 9.40
C TYR A 532 3.63 2.07 8.06
N HIS A 533 2.94 3.21 7.91
CA HIS A 533 2.11 3.47 6.73
C HIS A 533 2.90 3.96 5.52
N PHE A 534 4.02 4.66 5.74
CA PHE A 534 4.73 5.33 4.65
C PHE A 534 6.17 4.86 4.43
N LEU A 535 6.70 4.00 5.29
CA LEU A 535 8.06 3.50 5.16
C LEU A 535 8.15 1.97 5.27
N ASP A 536 7.02 1.28 5.38
CA ASP A 536 6.94 -0.18 5.54
C ASP A 536 7.74 -0.71 6.75
N ILE A 537 7.80 0.06 7.83
CA ILE A 537 8.54 -0.30 9.05
C ILE A 537 7.57 -0.51 10.20
N ASP A 538 7.41 -1.75 10.64
CA ASP A 538 6.64 -2.09 11.82
C ASP A 538 7.55 -2.23 13.04
N LEU A 539 7.66 -1.16 13.83
CA LEU A 539 8.51 -1.15 15.02
C LEU A 539 8.10 -2.19 16.08
N GLU A 540 6.84 -2.59 16.14
CA GLU A 540 6.42 -3.64 17.08
C GLU A 540 6.88 -5.03 16.65
N LYS A 541 7.12 -5.24 15.36
CA LYS A 541 7.75 -6.45 14.85
C LYS A 541 9.28 -6.38 14.92
N SER A 542 9.85 -5.18 14.92
CA SER A 542 11.31 -4.97 14.92
C SER A 542 11.96 -5.39 16.24
N ALA A 543 11.31 -5.16 17.37
CA ALA A 543 11.84 -5.55 18.66
C ALA A 543 10.73 -6.01 19.61
N GLN A 544 11.02 -7.03 20.42
CA GLN A 544 10.15 -7.35 21.54
C GLN A 544 10.25 -6.24 22.60
N ARG A 545 9.11 -5.93 23.22
CA ARG A 545 9.14 -5.02 24.38
C ARG A 545 10.06 -5.61 25.45
N PRO A 546 10.95 -4.80 26.05
CA PRO A 546 11.82 -5.31 27.10
C PRO A 546 11.02 -5.99 28.20
N THR A 547 11.38 -7.21 28.51
CA THR A 547 10.84 -7.97 29.66
C THR A 547 11.82 -7.99 30.81
N ASP A 548 13.06 -7.51 30.59
CA ASP A 548 14.08 -7.40 31.62
C ASP A 548 13.67 -6.38 32.68
N ALA A 549 13.55 -6.84 33.91
CA ALA A 549 13.15 -6.01 35.05
C ALA A 549 14.12 -4.85 35.30
N MET A 550 15.42 -5.03 35.01
CA MET A 550 16.42 -3.95 35.15
C MET A 550 16.26 -2.87 34.10
N ALA A 551 15.94 -3.25 32.85
CA ALA A 551 15.65 -2.29 31.78
C ALA A 551 14.36 -1.49 32.05
N LEU A 552 13.36 -2.15 32.69
CA LEU A 552 12.06 -1.51 32.98
C LEU A 552 12.12 -0.53 34.18
N ILE A 553 13.07 -0.70 35.09
CA ILE A 553 13.27 0.19 36.26
C ILE A 553 14.42 1.19 36.03
N ASP A 554 15.06 1.16 34.86
CA ASP A 554 16.16 2.09 34.52
C ASP A 554 15.62 3.51 34.42
N THR A 555 16.14 4.41 35.27
CA THR A 555 15.77 5.83 35.31
C THR A 555 16.79 6.75 34.64
N ASN A 556 17.91 6.20 34.13
CA ASN A 556 18.96 6.98 33.48
C ASN A 556 18.65 7.23 31.99
N ASN A 557 17.54 7.91 31.72
CA ASN A 557 17.05 8.19 30.37
C ASN A 557 17.14 6.94 29.45
N PRO A 558 16.37 5.88 29.72
CA PRO A 558 16.57 4.57 29.08
C PRO A 558 16.40 4.62 27.57
N THR A 559 15.56 5.51 27.04
CA THR A 559 15.36 5.66 25.59
C THR A 559 16.61 6.18 24.87
N MET A 560 17.52 6.81 25.58
CA MET A 560 18.80 7.29 25.07
C MET A 560 19.97 6.37 25.41
N ASN A 561 19.93 5.72 26.59
CA ASN A 561 21.13 5.11 27.19
C ASN A 561 21.01 3.59 27.35
N ASN A 562 19.80 3.03 27.38
CA ASN A 562 19.60 1.59 27.57
C ASN A 562 19.50 0.86 26.22
N ALA A 563 20.37 -0.11 25.97
CA ALA A 563 20.42 -0.84 24.71
C ALA A 563 19.07 -1.51 24.32
N ASN A 564 18.31 -1.98 25.31
CA ASN A 564 16.98 -2.57 25.06
C ASN A 564 15.92 -1.56 24.59
N CYS A 565 16.13 -0.27 24.83
CA CYS A 565 15.21 0.79 24.46
C CYS A 565 15.67 1.56 23.21
N THR A 566 16.99 1.80 23.10
CA THR A 566 17.57 2.60 22.00
C THR A 566 17.30 1.99 20.65
N VAL A 567 17.21 0.69 20.54
CA VAL A 567 16.90 -0.08 19.34
C VAL A 567 15.69 0.51 18.55
N CYS A 568 14.59 0.82 19.23
CA CYS A 568 13.44 1.44 18.58
C CYS A 568 13.53 2.97 18.59
N HIS A 569 14.06 3.53 19.70
CA HIS A 569 14.03 4.98 19.91
C HIS A 569 15.04 5.75 19.06
N GLU A 570 16.08 5.09 18.53
CA GLU A 570 16.99 5.71 17.55
C GLU A 570 16.30 6.10 16.25
N THR A 571 15.31 5.34 15.86
CA THR A 571 14.51 5.62 14.65
C THR A 571 13.25 6.42 14.96
N LEU A 572 12.59 6.09 16.06
CA LEU A 572 11.29 6.63 16.42
C LEU A 572 11.38 8.11 16.87
N ASP A 573 12.34 8.40 17.76
CA ASP A 573 12.41 9.71 18.42
C ASP A 573 12.78 10.86 17.47
N PRO A 574 13.70 10.69 16.49
CA PRO A 574 13.94 11.74 15.50
C PRO A 574 12.70 12.12 14.69
N ILE A 575 11.93 11.14 14.23
CA ILE A 575 10.67 11.41 13.51
C ILE A 575 9.63 12.02 14.46
N ALA A 576 9.56 11.59 15.72
CA ALA A 576 8.70 12.23 16.71
C ALA A 576 9.04 13.71 16.92
N GLY A 577 10.33 14.05 16.82
CA GLY A 577 10.82 15.43 16.90
C GLY A 577 10.32 16.34 15.80
N THR A 578 10.06 15.83 14.60
CA THR A 578 9.54 16.63 13.49
C THR A 578 8.12 17.15 13.72
N PHE A 579 7.38 16.53 14.63
CA PHE A 579 6.04 16.98 15.06
C PHE A 579 6.09 18.01 16.21
N GLN A 580 7.23 18.60 16.50
CA GLN A 580 7.45 19.48 17.66
C GLN A 580 6.45 20.64 17.75
N ASN A 581 6.07 21.22 16.62
CA ASN A 581 5.15 22.36 16.57
C ASN A 581 3.66 21.96 16.56
N TRP A 582 3.37 20.65 16.69
CA TRP A 582 2.02 20.09 16.66
C TRP A 582 1.69 19.42 18.01
N GLY A 583 1.11 20.19 18.92
CA GLY A 583 0.91 19.79 20.30
C GLY A 583 -0.20 18.74 20.53
N VAL A 584 -0.54 18.57 21.81
CA VAL A 584 -1.59 17.63 22.28
C VAL A 584 -2.99 17.96 21.74
N ASP A 585 -3.22 19.20 21.36
CA ASP A 585 -4.50 19.68 20.84
C ASP A 585 -4.60 19.49 19.31
N ASN A 586 -3.57 18.90 18.66
CA ASN A 586 -3.50 18.58 17.24
C ASN A 586 -3.52 19.79 16.29
N TYR A 587 -3.09 20.94 16.73
CA TYR A 587 -2.96 22.15 15.91
C TYR A 587 -1.53 22.69 15.92
N TYR A 588 -1.22 23.52 14.93
CA TYR A 588 0.06 24.18 14.80
C TYR A 588 0.22 25.27 15.87
N ARG A 589 1.37 25.27 16.56
CA ARG A 589 1.64 26.19 17.69
C ARG A 589 2.59 27.32 17.35
N GLY A 590 3.03 27.43 16.12
CA GLY A 590 3.98 28.44 15.66
C GLY A 590 5.40 27.90 15.51
N ASP A 591 6.31 28.79 15.15
CA ASP A 591 7.71 28.47 14.80
C ASP A 591 8.50 28.00 16.02
N ASN A 592 8.13 28.48 17.18
CA ASN A 592 8.71 28.04 18.45
C ASN A 592 7.84 26.95 19.08
N GLY A 593 8.25 25.70 18.96
CA GLY A 593 7.56 24.54 19.52
C GLY A 593 7.55 24.45 21.04
N GLU A 594 7.98 25.50 21.77
CA GLU A 594 8.04 25.52 23.24
C GLU A 594 6.70 25.14 23.89
N ASP A 595 5.59 25.67 23.35
CA ASP A 595 4.24 25.37 23.87
C ASP A 595 3.81 23.92 23.70
N ALA A 596 4.44 23.16 22.81
CA ALA A 596 4.21 21.72 22.66
C ALA A 596 4.88 20.89 23.74
N LEU A 597 5.84 21.46 24.49
CA LEU A 597 6.53 20.78 25.55
C LEU A 597 5.63 20.62 26.78
N ASP A 598 5.69 19.42 27.36
CA ASP A 598 4.92 19.07 28.55
C ASP A 598 5.32 19.92 29.76
N ASN A 599 4.32 20.36 30.51
CA ASN A 599 4.54 21.09 31.76
C ASN A 599 5.34 20.28 32.80
N PHE A 600 5.17 18.97 32.83
CA PHE A 600 5.96 18.10 33.69
C PHE A 600 7.46 18.15 33.32
N TYR A 601 7.80 18.25 32.06
CA TYR A 601 9.17 18.42 31.59
C TYR A 601 9.70 19.83 31.90
N LYS A 602 8.87 20.87 31.70
CA LYS A 602 9.24 22.25 31.97
C LYS A 602 9.35 22.52 33.50
N TYR A 603 8.43 21.96 34.27
CA TYR A 603 8.27 22.20 35.71
C TYR A 603 8.05 20.90 36.47
N PRO A 604 9.07 20.03 36.56
CA PRO A 604 8.93 18.75 37.25
C PRO A 604 8.59 18.94 38.73
N PRO A 605 8.01 17.90 39.40
CA PRO A 605 7.76 17.93 40.84
C PRO A 605 9.01 18.21 41.66
N GLU A 606 8.81 18.74 42.88
CA GLU A 606 9.92 19.02 43.78
C GLU A 606 10.75 17.74 44.08
N GLY A 607 12.04 17.81 43.81
CA GLY A 607 12.99 16.70 44.00
C GLY A 607 13.36 15.99 42.68
N GLU A 608 12.76 16.32 41.54
CA GLU A 608 13.16 15.84 40.22
C GLU A 608 14.02 16.88 39.50
N GLU A 609 14.96 16.40 38.67
CA GLU A 609 15.86 17.28 37.93
C GLU A 609 15.15 17.97 36.78
N ARG A 610 15.23 19.31 36.74
CA ARG A 610 14.72 20.12 35.61
C ARG A 610 15.67 20.01 34.44
N MET A 611 15.23 19.39 33.36
CA MET A 611 16.01 19.29 32.12
C MET A 611 15.75 20.46 31.16
N TYR A 612 14.56 21.07 31.22
CA TYR A 612 14.16 22.18 30.38
C TYR A 612 15.02 23.43 30.59
N VAL A 613 15.42 24.03 29.50
CA VAL A 613 16.04 25.38 29.47
C VAL A 613 15.12 26.29 28.65
N ASP A 614 14.92 27.53 29.12
CA ASP A 614 14.04 28.46 28.44
C ASP A 614 14.45 28.65 26.97
N GLY A 615 13.47 28.48 26.06
CA GLY A 615 13.69 28.48 24.61
C GLY A 615 13.90 27.12 23.98
N ASP A 616 13.86 26.03 24.77
CA ASP A 616 13.84 24.68 24.19
C ASP A 616 12.57 24.46 23.39
N THR A 617 12.71 23.99 22.16
CA THR A 617 11.61 23.62 21.26
C THR A 617 11.38 22.12 21.19
N TRP A 618 12.29 21.32 21.74
CA TRP A 618 12.21 19.87 21.83
C TRP A 618 12.82 19.34 23.13
N TYR A 619 12.44 18.14 23.50
CA TYR A 619 12.89 17.46 24.72
C TYR A 619 14.38 17.13 24.68
N ARG A 620 15.16 17.62 25.64
CA ARG A 620 16.61 17.33 25.76
C ARG A 620 16.95 15.89 26.06
N ASP A 621 16.00 15.16 26.63
CA ASP A 621 16.08 13.74 26.91
C ASP A 621 15.63 12.84 25.74
N MET A 622 15.43 13.42 24.57
CA MET A 622 15.12 12.73 23.33
C MET A 622 16.10 13.15 22.21
N ARG A 623 16.17 12.31 21.18
CA ARG A 623 17.00 12.61 20.00
C ARG A 623 16.41 13.80 19.23
N SER A 624 17.32 14.57 18.62
CA SER A 624 16.93 15.71 17.78
C SER A 624 16.06 15.29 16.60
N PRO A 625 15.20 16.21 16.10
CA PRO A 625 14.38 15.96 14.91
C PRO A 625 15.19 15.49 13.71
N GLY A 626 14.67 14.50 12.97
CA GLY A 626 15.34 13.95 11.81
C GLY A 626 14.70 12.68 11.28
N ILE A 627 15.34 12.06 10.30
CA ILE A 627 14.97 10.76 9.74
C ILE A 627 16.23 10.01 9.31
N PHE A 628 16.36 8.76 9.70
CA PHE A 628 17.47 7.84 9.31
C PHE A 628 18.87 8.45 9.39
N GLY A 629 19.17 9.18 10.47
CA GLY A 629 20.47 9.83 10.68
C GLY A 629 20.60 11.21 10.05
N SER A 630 19.66 11.64 9.20
CA SER A 630 19.60 13.00 8.69
C SER A 630 18.90 13.91 9.69
N THR A 631 19.47 15.08 9.99
CA THR A 631 18.89 16.08 10.89
C THR A 631 17.93 16.97 10.13
N ILE A 632 16.76 17.21 10.70
CA ILE A 632 15.78 18.21 10.27
C ILE A 632 15.90 19.39 11.22
N SER A 633 16.37 20.51 10.73
CA SER A 633 16.75 21.67 11.54
C SER A 633 15.72 22.81 11.54
N ASP A 634 14.90 22.89 10.51
CA ASP A 634 13.85 23.89 10.41
C ASP A 634 12.64 23.48 11.22
N SER A 635 12.35 24.18 12.31
CA SER A 635 11.23 23.84 13.18
C SER A 635 9.89 24.23 12.58
N GLU A 636 9.83 25.27 11.78
CA GLU A 636 8.60 25.75 11.13
C GLU A 636 8.11 24.77 10.08
N TYR A 637 9.02 24.32 9.22
CA TYR A 637 8.73 23.41 8.08
C TYR A 637 9.15 21.96 8.32
N SER A 638 9.30 21.56 9.58
CA SER A 638 9.82 20.24 9.94
C SER A 638 8.99 19.07 9.39
N LEU A 639 7.67 19.20 9.26
CA LEU A 639 6.83 18.18 8.64
C LEU A 639 6.96 18.14 7.12
N GLN A 640 7.14 19.28 6.47
CA GLN A 640 7.40 19.36 5.03
C GLN A 640 8.75 18.71 4.71
N GLU A 641 9.80 19.03 5.48
CA GLU A 641 11.11 18.39 5.32
C GLU A 641 11.02 16.88 5.55
N LEU A 642 10.27 16.44 6.57
CA LEU A 642 10.01 15.03 6.80
C LEU A 642 9.28 14.38 5.62
N ALA A 643 8.23 15.01 5.11
CA ALA A 643 7.46 14.51 3.97
C ALA A 643 8.36 14.33 2.74
N TYR A 644 9.16 15.35 2.40
CA TYR A 644 10.11 15.29 1.29
C TYR A 644 11.23 14.27 1.50
N ALA A 645 11.62 14.00 2.73
CA ALA A 645 12.57 12.93 3.02
C ALA A 645 11.95 11.55 2.85
N ILE A 646 10.73 11.34 3.37
CA ILE A 646 10.01 10.05 3.25
C ILE A 646 9.80 9.66 1.79
N VAL A 647 9.33 10.57 0.93
CA VAL A 647 9.00 10.25 -0.46
C VAL A 647 10.22 9.96 -1.35
N LYS A 648 11.43 10.12 -0.82
CA LYS A 648 12.68 9.72 -1.47
C LYS A 648 13.10 8.30 -1.11
N GLU A 649 12.58 7.77 0.00
CA GLU A 649 12.92 6.45 0.48
C GLU A 649 12.24 5.36 -0.35
N GLU A 650 12.95 4.27 -0.64
CA GLU A 650 12.35 3.11 -1.32
C GLU A 650 11.18 2.52 -0.53
N GLY A 651 11.26 2.60 0.79
CA GLY A 651 10.19 2.18 1.69
C GLY A 651 8.85 2.86 1.44
N PHE A 652 8.85 4.09 0.93
CA PHE A 652 7.62 4.80 0.58
C PHE A 652 6.86 4.10 -0.54
N PHE A 653 7.54 3.70 -1.60
CA PHE A 653 6.91 3.03 -2.74
C PHE A 653 6.48 1.60 -2.37
N THR A 654 7.30 0.88 -1.60
CA THR A 654 6.94 -0.45 -1.09
C THR A 654 5.72 -0.38 -0.16
N SER A 655 5.68 0.60 0.74
CA SER A 655 4.53 0.79 1.63
C SER A 655 3.27 1.16 0.87
N ALA A 656 3.36 1.93 -0.20
CA ALA A 656 2.23 2.27 -1.06
C ALA A 656 1.61 1.02 -1.72
N VAL A 657 2.43 0.13 -2.28
CA VAL A 657 1.94 -1.15 -2.84
C VAL A 657 1.28 -1.98 -1.74
N LYS A 658 1.93 -2.14 -0.58
CA LYS A 658 1.39 -2.91 0.56
C LYS A 658 0.16 -2.25 1.20
N PHE A 659 -0.01 -0.94 1.07
CA PHE A 659 -1.20 -0.22 1.52
C PHE A 659 -2.44 -0.67 0.74
N TRP A 660 -2.34 -0.76 -0.59
CA TRP A 660 -3.46 -1.12 -1.46
C TRP A 660 -3.65 -2.62 -1.66
N TRP A 661 -2.65 -3.43 -1.33
CA TRP A 661 -2.68 -4.89 -1.47
C TRP A 661 -3.89 -5.54 -0.78
N PRO A 662 -4.12 -5.37 0.53
CA PRO A 662 -5.23 -6.04 1.21
C PRO A 662 -6.60 -5.49 0.80
N ILE A 663 -6.66 -4.28 0.25
CA ILE A 663 -7.90 -3.67 -0.21
C ILE A 663 -8.40 -4.39 -1.47
N LEU A 664 -7.48 -4.81 -2.34
CA LEU A 664 -7.78 -5.53 -3.58
C LEU A 664 -7.86 -7.05 -3.40
N LEU A 665 -7.06 -7.62 -2.52
CA LEU A 665 -6.95 -9.06 -2.35
C LEU A 665 -7.68 -9.61 -1.11
N GLY A 666 -8.15 -8.71 -0.23
CA GLY A 666 -8.83 -9.09 1.02
C GLY A 666 -7.91 -9.61 2.12
N GLU A 667 -6.63 -9.76 1.87
CA GLU A 667 -5.66 -10.33 2.79
C GLU A 667 -4.34 -9.54 2.79
N GLU A 668 -3.70 -9.43 3.94
CA GLU A 668 -2.39 -8.77 4.06
C GLU A 668 -1.31 -9.56 3.30
N PRO A 669 -0.25 -8.90 2.82
CA PRO A 669 0.91 -9.59 2.28
C PRO A 669 1.47 -10.60 3.29
N ILE A 670 1.96 -11.73 2.79
CA ILE A 670 2.49 -12.80 3.62
C ILE A 670 3.74 -12.30 4.37
N ASN A 671 3.83 -12.62 5.64
CA ASN A 671 5.06 -12.44 6.40
C ASN A 671 6.05 -13.56 6.04
N ARG A 672 7.33 -13.24 6.04
CA ARG A 672 8.38 -14.24 5.81
C ARG A 672 8.26 -15.36 6.85
N PRO A 673 8.18 -16.64 6.42
CA PRO A 673 8.19 -17.74 7.37
C PRO A 673 9.55 -17.83 8.05
N THR A 674 9.56 -18.03 9.38
CA THR A 674 10.77 -18.02 10.21
C THR A 674 11.15 -19.40 10.76
N ILE A 675 10.24 -20.36 10.76
CA ILE A 675 10.46 -21.69 11.37
C ILE A 675 10.65 -22.72 10.26
N ALA A 676 11.90 -23.07 9.96
CA ALA A 676 12.26 -23.98 8.87
C ALA A 676 11.75 -25.43 9.05
N THR A 677 11.40 -25.82 10.27
CA THR A 677 10.81 -27.14 10.57
C THR A 677 9.30 -27.21 10.39
N ASP A 678 8.66 -26.08 10.19
CA ASP A 678 7.21 -26.07 9.97
C ASP A 678 6.87 -26.84 8.70
N GLN A 679 5.82 -27.64 8.79
CA GLN A 679 5.27 -28.27 7.60
C GLN A 679 4.90 -27.21 6.57
N GLY A 680 5.42 -27.36 5.35
CA GLY A 680 5.19 -26.40 4.27
C GLY A 680 6.01 -25.11 4.34
N PHE A 681 7.06 -25.04 5.18
CA PHE A 681 7.96 -23.86 5.24
C PHE A 681 8.45 -23.44 3.86
N GLN A 682 8.93 -24.38 3.04
CA GLN A 682 9.43 -24.06 1.70
C GLN A 682 8.33 -23.48 0.81
N ALA A 683 7.12 -24.06 0.84
CA ALA A 683 6.00 -23.54 0.06
C ALA A 683 5.59 -22.13 0.48
N ARG A 684 5.57 -21.85 1.79
CA ARG A 684 5.32 -20.49 2.31
C ARG A 684 6.44 -19.52 1.96
N LEU A 685 7.68 -19.98 1.98
CA LEU A 685 8.82 -19.17 1.57
C LEU A 685 8.77 -18.84 0.07
N ASP A 686 8.40 -19.80 -0.76
CA ASP A 686 8.22 -19.60 -2.20
C ASP A 686 7.07 -18.63 -2.49
N ALA A 687 5.97 -18.76 -1.76
CA ALA A 687 4.84 -17.84 -1.81
C ALA A 687 5.23 -16.41 -1.39
N TYR A 688 5.93 -16.28 -0.28
CA TYR A 688 6.48 -15.01 0.19
C TYR A 688 7.40 -14.38 -0.87
N ASN A 689 8.35 -15.15 -1.40
CA ASN A 689 9.28 -14.64 -2.41
C ASN A 689 8.55 -14.19 -3.69
N ALA A 690 7.53 -14.92 -4.12
CA ALA A 690 6.72 -14.55 -5.27
C ALA A 690 5.94 -13.26 -5.04
N GLN A 691 5.34 -13.07 -3.85
CA GLN A 691 4.69 -11.81 -3.49
C GLN A 691 5.68 -10.66 -3.40
N GLN A 692 6.82 -10.84 -2.74
CA GLN A 692 7.83 -9.80 -2.63
C GLN A 692 8.40 -9.39 -3.99
N SER A 693 8.55 -10.34 -4.91
CA SER A 693 8.96 -10.05 -6.29
C SER A 693 7.97 -9.12 -6.99
N LEU A 694 6.67 -9.41 -6.91
CA LEU A 694 5.63 -8.55 -7.48
C LEU A 694 5.57 -7.18 -6.76
N ILE A 695 5.60 -7.18 -5.43
CA ILE A 695 5.59 -5.93 -4.66
C ILE A 695 6.78 -5.05 -5.05
N SER A 696 7.97 -5.62 -5.19
CA SER A 696 9.16 -4.89 -5.62
C SER A 696 9.03 -4.34 -7.04
N GLU A 697 8.50 -5.14 -7.98
CA GLU A 697 8.25 -4.72 -9.36
C GLU A 697 7.29 -3.52 -9.41
N LEU A 698 6.15 -3.61 -8.72
CA LEU A 698 5.17 -2.54 -8.66
C LEU A 698 5.68 -1.30 -7.92
N SER A 699 6.55 -1.49 -6.92
CA SER A 699 7.19 -0.37 -6.21
C SER A 699 8.15 0.41 -7.12
N GLU A 700 8.94 -0.29 -7.92
CA GLU A 700 9.82 0.34 -8.91
C GLU A 700 9.00 1.03 -10.02
N GLU A 701 7.90 0.44 -10.48
CA GLU A 701 6.99 1.07 -11.42
C GLU A 701 6.40 2.37 -10.84
N LEU A 702 5.88 2.32 -9.60
CA LEU A 702 5.35 3.49 -8.91
C LEU A 702 6.41 4.59 -8.73
N LYS A 703 7.64 4.22 -8.41
CA LYS A 703 8.75 5.17 -8.30
C LYS A 703 9.01 5.92 -9.60
N LEU A 704 8.81 5.26 -10.74
CA LEU A 704 8.99 5.84 -12.06
C LEU A 704 7.77 6.65 -12.53
N THR A 705 6.57 6.11 -12.37
CA THR A 705 5.33 6.71 -12.89
C THR A 705 4.70 7.69 -11.92
N GLN A 706 4.91 7.52 -10.63
CA GLN A 706 4.22 8.22 -9.55
C GLN A 706 2.68 8.05 -9.59
N ASN A 707 2.16 7.14 -10.41
CA ASN A 707 0.73 6.91 -10.59
C ASN A 707 0.30 5.62 -9.87
N ILE A 708 -0.49 5.75 -8.83
CA ILE A 708 -0.95 4.59 -8.05
C ILE A 708 -1.94 3.71 -8.81
N LYS A 709 -2.64 4.24 -9.83
CA LYS A 709 -3.54 3.43 -10.68
C LYS A 709 -2.78 2.30 -11.37
N ASP A 710 -1.51 2.51 -11.77
CA ASP A 710 -0.67 1.46 -12.35
C ASP A 710 -0.44 0.31 -11.36
N VAL A 711 -0.21 0.62 -10.09
CA VAL A 711 -0.07 -0.38 -9.02
C VAL A 711 -1.37 -1.18 -8.83
N LEU A 712 -2.53 -0.49 -8.78
CA LEU A 712 -3.83 -1.14 -8.64
C LEU A 712 -4.08 -2.10 -9.81
N VAL A 713 -3.83 -1.65 -11.03
CA VAL A 713 -3.92 -2.49 -12.24
C VAL A 713 -2.94 -3.66 -12.18
N GLY A 714 -1.69 -3.41 -11.78
CA GLY A 714 -0.67 -4.44 -11.66
C GLY A 714 -1.06 -5.54 -10.67
N ILE A 715 -1.64 -5.19 -9.52
CA ILE A 715 -2.17 -6.16 -8.55
C ILE A 715 -3.33 -6.95 -9.16
N ILE A 716 -4.29 -6.28 -9.81
CA ILE A 716 -5.47 -6.94 -10.41
C ILE A 716 -5.08 -7.88 -11.55
N LEU A 717 -4.10 -7.53 -12.36
CA LEU A 717 -3.63 -8.38 -13.45
C LEU A 717 -2.70 -9.51 -12.99
N SER A 718 -2.24 -9.47 -11.73
CA SER A 718 -1.33 -10.48 -11.19
C SER A 718 -2.00 -11.84 -10.99
N PRO A 719 -1.23 -12.92 -10.97
CA PRO A 719 -1.75 -14.23 -10.61
C PRO A 719 -2.34 -14.30 -9.19
N PHE A 720 -1.94 -13.44 -8.26
CA PHE A 720 -2.50 -13.39 -6.91
C PHE A 720 -3.97 -12.96 -6.90
N PHE A 721 -4.37 -12.10 -7.81
CA PHE A 721 -5.77 -11.72 -7.97
C PHE A 721 -6.52 -12.72 -8.88
N ARG A 722 -5.87 -13.23 -9.94
CA ARG A 722 -6.54 -13.93 -11.05
C ARG A 722 -6.56 -15.46 -10.94
N SER A 723 -5.81 -16.09 -10.03
CA SER A 723 -5.78 -17.56 -9.96
C SER A 723 -7.06 -18.12 -9.38
N GLU A 724 -7.73 -19.02 -10.10
CA GLU A 724 -8.86 -19.81 -9.59
C GLU A 724 -8.41 -21.01 -8.76
N LYS A 725 -7.38 -21.68 -9.20
CA LYS A 725 -6.82 -22.86 -8.53
C LYS A 725 -5.39 -23.10 -8.98
N LYS A 726 -4.68 -23.88 -8.22
CA LYS A 726 -3.36 -24.40 -8.58
C LYS A 726 -3.39 -25.92 -8.65
N SER A 727 -3.20 -26.47 -9.86
CA SER A 727 -3.01 -27.89 -10.07
C SER A 727 -1.57 -28.28 -9.68
N ASN A 728 -1.33 -29.55 -9.33
CA ASN A 728 -0.01 -30.09 -8.94
C ASN A 728 0.52 -29.74 -7.54
N VAL A 729 -0.35 -29.35 -6.62
CA VAL A 729 0.03 -29.18 -5.22
C VAL A 729 -0.17 -30.51 -4.48
N SER A 730 0.91 -31.10 -3.99
CA SER A 730 0.86 -32.34 -3.19
C SER A 730 0.56 -32.09 -1.71
N TYR A 731 -0.04 -30.94 -1.38
CA TYR A 731 -0.36 -30.54 -0.01
C TYR A 731 -1.83 -30.80 0.29
N ASP A 732 -2.11 -31.15 1.54
CA ASP A 732 -3.47 -31.29 2.04
C ASP A 732 -4.17 -29.92 1.91
N PHE A 733 -5.24 -29.86 1.13
CA PHE A 733 -5.92 -28.64 0.65
C PHE A 733 -6.50 -27.71 1.75
N ASN A 734 -6.35 -28.08 3.01
CA ASN A 734 -6.94 -27.33 4.13
C ASN A 734 -6.09 -26.17 4.65
N ASP A 735 -4.87 -25.99 4.15
CA ASP A 735 -4.01 -24.90 4.61
C ASP A 735 -3.72 -23.90 3.48
N LYS A 736 -4.61 -22.90 3.35
CA LYS A 736 -4.51 -21.81 2.38
C LYS A 736 -3.19 -21.03 2.49
N THR A 737 -2.53 -21.08 3.65
CA THR A 737 -1.26 -20.39 3.87
C THR A 737 -0.11 -20.94 3.05
N PHE A 738 -0.20 -22.19 2.60
CA PHE A 738 0.81 -22.79 1.74
C PHE A 738 0.79 -22.27 0.31
N LEU A 739 -0.35 -21.74 -0.13
CA LEU A 739 -0.53 -21.22 -1.48
C LEU A 739 -0.34 -19.72 -1.59
N GLY A 740 -0.03 -19.02 -0.46
CA GLY A 740 0.11 -17.58 -0.48
C GLY A 740 -1.13 -16.88 -0.99
N ASN A 741 -2.29 -17.47 -0.66
CA ASN A 741 -3.61 -16.98 -1.04
C ASN A 741 -3.90 -17.02 -2.56
N LEU A 742 -3.13 -17.75 -3.34
CA LEU A 742 -3.48 -18.05 -4.73
C LEU A 742 -4.84 -18.77 -4.82
N GLY A 743 -5.73 -18.25 -5.66
CA GLY A 743 -7.05 -18.86 -5.89
C GLY A 743 -8.08 -18.57 -4.79
N ASN A 744 -7.83 -17.57 -3.96
CA ASN A 744 -8.81 -17.11 -2.97
C ASN A 744 -9.77 -16.08 -3.59
N GLU A 745 -11.06 -16.34 -3.43
CA GLU A 745 -12.10 -15.34 -3.66
C GLU A 745 -12.10 -14.35 -2.48
N GLN A 746 -12.20 -13.07 -2.77
CA GLN A 746 -12.23 -12.03 -1.73
C GLN A 746 -13.61 -11.95 -1.07
N LEU A 747 -13.64 -11.91 0.26
CA LEU A 747 -14.85 -11.58 1.00
C LEU A 747 -15.20 -10.10 0.78
N LEU A 748 -16.38 -9.85 0.21
CA LEU A 748 -16.86 -8.50 -0.04
C LEU A 748 -17.20 -7.79 1.28
N ASN A 749 -16.83 -6.52 1.36
CA ASN A 749 -17.25 -5.66 2.46
C ASN A 749 -18.71 -5.16 2.29
N THR A 750 -19.25 -4.51 3.33
CA THR A 750 -20.63 -4.04 3.34
C THR A 750 -20.96 -3.07 2.20
N VAL A 751 -20.00 -2.20 1.81
CA VAL A 751 -20.17 -1.25 0.71
C VAL A 751 -20.18 -2.00 -0.62
N GLN A 752 -19.31 -2.96 -0.81
CA GLN A 752 -19.25 -3.79 -2.02
C GLN A 752 -20.49 -4.69 -2.16
N ILE A 753 -20.98 -5.29 -1.06
CA ILE A 753 -22.23 -6.07 -1.05
C ILE A 753 -23.40 -5.17 -1.45
N ARG A 754 -23.49 -3.96 -0.88
CA ARG A 754 -24.50 -2.97 -1.26
C ARG A 754 -24.45 -2.66 -2.75
N ASN A 755 -23.29 -2.25 -3.23
CA ASN A 755 -23.07 -1.85 -4.61
C ASN A 755 -23.37 -2.98 -5.60
N LYS A 756 -22.92 -4.21 -5.30
CA LYS A 756 -23.25 -5.42 -6.06
C LYS A 756 -24.77 -5.64 -6.11
N THR A 757 -25.43 -5.54 -4.97
CA THR A 757 -26.89 -5.71 -4.88
C THR A 757 -27.64 -4.65 -5.69
N GLU A 758 -27.25 -3.37 -5.56
CA GLU A 758 -27.82 -2.25 -6.34
C GLU A 758 -27.62 -2.45 -7.84
N SER A 759 -26.44 -2.87 -8.24
CA SER A 759 -26.12 -3.12 -9.65
C SER A 759 -26.98 -4.24 -10.24
N ILE A 760 -27.10 -5.35 -9.52
CA ILE A 760 -27.86 -6.54 -9.94
C ILE A 760 -29.36 -6.24 -10.01
N THR A 761 -29.92 -5.66 -8.94
CA THR A 761 -31.38 -5.52 -8.78
C THR A 761 -31.91 -4.21 -9.35
N GLY A 762 -31.05 -3.20 -9.49
CA GLY A 762 -31.45 -1.83 -9.82
C GLY A 762 -32.21 -1.15 -8.69
N ILE A 763 -32.18 -1.69 -7.48
CA ILE A 763 -32.75 -1.06 -6.29
C ILE A 763 -31.65 -0.26 -5.64
N VAL A 764 -31.83 1.06 -5.57
CA VAL A 764 -30.93 1.93 -4.80
C VAL A 764 -31.23 1.72 -3.32
N LEU A 765 -30.30 1.09 -2.63
CA LEU A 765 -30.39 0.90 -1.19
C LEU A 765 -30.11 2.24 -0.52
N GLY A 766 -31.18 2.85 0.01
CA GLY A 766 -31.16 4.20 0.57
C GLY A 766 -30.04 4.41 1.56
N ARG A 767 -29.42 5.56 1.49
CA ARG A 767 -28.52 6.03 2.53
C ARG A 767 -29.37 6.43 3.73
N TRP A 768 -28.90 6.10 4.93
CA TRP A 768 -29.51 6.61 6.15
C TRP A 768 -29.63 8.14 6.04
N PRO A 769 -30.76 8.75 6.39
CA PRO A 769 -30.87 10.19 6.36
C PRO A 769 -29.74 10.78 7.20
N LYS A 770 -28.91 11.60 6.55
CA LYS A 770 -27.77 12.25 7.20
C LYS A 770 -28.28 13.02 8.41
N THR A 771 -27.91 12.60 9.61
CA THR A 771 -28.03 13.50 10.74
C THR A 771 -26.90 14.54 10.66
N PRO A 772 -27.08 15.74 11.17
CA PRO A 772 -26.02 16.74 11.17
C PRO A 772 -24.68 16.25 11.77
N ASN A 773 -24.72 15.21 12.59
CA ASN A 773 -23.55 14.63 13.26
C ASN A 773 -22.88 13.47 12.48
N ASP A 774 -23.42 13.04 11.36
CA ASP A 774 -22.82 11.96 10.57
C ASP A 774 -21.76 12.51 9.63
N ALA A 775 -20.49 12.25 9.95
CA ALA A 775 -19.33 12.67 9.14
C ALA A 775 -19.31 11.99 7.77
N PHE A 776 -19.79 10.76 7.69
CA PHE A 776 -19.82 9.96 6.48
C PHE A 776 -21.25 9.53 6.15
N ASP A 777 -21.53 9.37 4.85
CA ASP A 777 -22.74 8.73 4.41
C ASP A 777 -22.75 7.30 4.92
N LYS A 778 -23.59 7.01 5.89
CA LYS A 778 -23.78 5.63 6.33
C LYS A 778 -24.42 4.84 5.19
N PRO A 779 -23.83 3.69 4.81
CA PRO A 779 -24.52 2.79 3.91
C PRO A 779 -25.85 2.39 4.56
N TRP A 780 -26.76 1.90 3.74
CA TRP A 780 -28.08 1.47 4.15
C TRP A 780 -28.11 0.89 5.58
N TYR A 781 -29.10 1.33 6.38
CA TYR A 781 -29.21 1.10 7.82
C TYR A 781 -28.87 -0.33 8.25
N PHE A 782 -29.42 -1.33 7.53
CA PHE A 782 -29.17 -2.74 7.84
C PHE A 782 -27.68 -3.10 7.74
N LEU A 783 -27.05 -2.78 6.62
CA LEU A 783 -25.63 -3.10 6.42
C LEU A 783 -24.74 -2.27 7.35
N SER A 784 -25.09 -1.01 7.65
CA SER A 784 -24.31 -0.18 8.57
C SER A 784 -24.40 -0.63 10.01
N GLN A 785 -25.57 -1.01 10.48
CA GLN A 785 -25.76 -1.54 11.85
C GLN A 785 -25.02 -2.87 12.07
N PHE A 786 -24.94 -3.69 11.03
CA PHE A 786 -24.28 -4.98 11.10
C PHE A 786 -22.87 -4.98 10.50
N ASN A 787 -22.29 -3.81 10.26
CA ASN A 787 -20.95 -3.71 9.62
C ASN A 787 -19.93 -4.61 10.32
N SER A 788 -19.81 -4.54 11.64
CA SER A 788 -18.86 -5.39 12.40
C SER A 788 -19.23 -6.89 12.35
N VAL A 789 -20.52 -7.21 12.25
CA VAL A 789 -21.00 -8.61 12.11
C VAL A 789 -20.67 -9.13 10.72
N LEU A 790 -20.72 -8.27 9.71
CA LEU A 790 -20.38 -8.54 8.32
C LEU A 790 -18.87 -8.35 8.02
N GLY A 791 -18.05 -8.53 9.05
CA GLY A 791 -16.60 -8.52 8.91
C GLY A 791 -15.96 -7.14 8.74
N GLY A 792 -16.73 -6.06 8.81
CA GLY A 792 -16.19 -4.69 8.77
C GLY A 792 -15.58 -4.26 10.11
N HIS A 793 -15.00 -3.07 10.13
CA HIS A 793 -14.43 -2.46 11.31
C HIS A 793 -15.19 -1.18 11.72
N ASP A 794 -15.00 -0.76 12.97
CA ASP A 794 -15.57 0.49 13.50
C ASP A 794 -14.48 1.54 13.82
N SER A 795 -13.24 1.26 13.42
CA SER A 795 -12.04 2.09 13.62
C SER A 795 -11.66 2.34 15.09
N ALA A 796 -12.48 1.89 16.03
CA ALA A 796 -12.28 2.08 17.46
C ALA A 796 -11.96 0.78 18.19
N PHE A 797 -12.89 -0.16 18.22
CA PHE A 797 -12.77 -1.45 18.92
C PHE A 797 -12.39 -2.58 17.96
N VAL A 798 -13.04 -2.62 16.79
CA VAL A 798 -12.71 -3.54 15.71
C VAL A 798 -11.89 -2.78 14.67
N LYS A 799 -10.57 -3.08 14.62
CA LYS A 799 -9.59 -2.33 13.80
C LYS A 799 -9.16 -3.06 12.54
N LYS A 800 -9.51 -4.32 12.38
CA LYS A 800 -9.18 -5.14 11.21
C LYS A 800 -10.44 -5.77 10.66
N ARG A 801 -10.57 -5.80 9.33
CA ARG A 801 -11.62 -6.58 8.67
C ARG A 801 -11.45 -8.07 8.93
N SER A 802 -12.57 -8.78 8.97
CA SER A 802 -12.54 -10.24 9.02
C SER A 802 -12.29 -10.80 7.63
N GLU A 803 -11.37 -11.73 7.54
CA GLU A 803 -11.08 -12.50 6.33
C GLU A 803 -12.02 -13.72 6.19
N LEU A 804 -12.73 -14.06 7.27
CA LEU A 804 -13.58 -15.25 7.35
C LEU A 804 -15.00 -14.88 7.78
N THR A 805 -15.96 -15.64 7.27
CA THR A 805 -17.35 -15.52 7.68
C THR A 805 -17.64 -16.24 8.99
N SER A 806 -18.58 -15.69 9.76
CA SER A 806 -19.08 -16.29 10.99
C SER A 806 -20.53 -16.78 10.78
N PRO A 807 -21.08 -17.63 11.67
CA PRO A 807 -22.51 -17.97 11.64
C PRO A 807 -23.42 -16.75 11.74
N ALA A 808 -23.01 -15.72 12.51
CA ALA A 808 -23.74 -14.46 12.61
C ALA A 808 -23.73 -13.71 11.27
N PHE A 809 -22.59 -13.70 10.57
CA PHE A 809 -22.45 -13.15 9.23
C PHE A 809 -23.49 -13.79 8.28
N TYR A 810 -23.48 -15.12 8.18
CA TYR A 810 -24.43 -15.84 7.31
C TYR A 810 -25.90 -15.56 7.64
N LYS A 811 -26.22 -15.50 8.93
CA LYS A 811 -27.60 -15.17 9.33
C LYS A 811 -27.98 -13.76 8.91
N THR A 812 -27.08 -12.82 8.99
CA THR A 812 -27.28 -11.44 8.55
C THR A 812 -27.49 -11.36 7.04
N ILE A 813 -26.69 -12.08 6.24
CA ILE A 813 -26.87 -12.15 4.79
C ILE A 813 -28.20 -12.83 4.41
N GLN A 814 -28.62 -13.87 5.12
CA GLN A 814 -29.95 -14.47 4.90
C GLN A 814 -31.10 -13.50 5.19
N LEU A 815 -30.96 -12.65 6.20
CA LEU A 815 -31.97 -11.60 6.47
C LEU A 815 -31.98 -10.57 5.33
N HIS A 816 -30.83 -10.12 4.88
CA HIS A 816 -30.67 -9.24 3.73
C HIS A 816 -31.33 -9.84 2.46
N ALA A 817 -31.04 -11.12 2.17
CA ALA A 817 -31.62 -11.84 1.05
C ALA A 817 -33.15 -11.95 1.17
N ALA A 818 -33.67 -12.23 2.37
CA ALA A 818 -35.10 -12.37 2.61
C ALA A 818 -35.88 -11.05 2.37
N GLU A 819 -35.26 -9.93 2.70
CA GLU A 819 -35.84 -8.61 2.50
C GLU A 819 -35.83 -8.19 1.04
N LEU A 820 -34.64 -8.35 0.38
CA LEU A 820 -34.45 -7.82 -0.96
C LEU A 820 -34.96 -8.71 -2.08
N SER A 821 -34.98 -10.02 -1.92
CA SER A 821 -35.42 -10.92 -2.98
C SER A 821 -36.85 -10.63 -3.46
N CYS A 822 -37.76 -10.40 -2.49
CA CYS A 822 -39.14 -10.07 -2.78
C CYS A 822 -39.24 -8.73 -3.52
N MET A 823 -38.51 -7.71 -3.06
CA MET A 823 -38.53 -6.39 -3.67
C MET A 823 -37.92 -6.40 -5.07
N ALA A 824 -36.79 -7.08 -5.23
CA ALA A 824 -36.11 -7.20 -6.52
C ALA A 824 -37.06 -7.75 -7.60
N VAL A 825 -37.78 -8.81 -7.28
CA VAL A 825 -38.78 -9.39 -8.19
C VAL A 825 -39.93 -8.44 -8.43
N ALA A 826 -40.53 -7.87 -7.37
CA ALA A 826 -41.67 -7.01 -7.47
C ALA A 826 -41.42 -5.78 -8.35
N PHE A 827 -40.29 -5.11 -8.13
CA PHE A 827 -39.94 -3.91 -8.89
C PHE A 827 -39.46 -4.21 -10.30
N ASP A 828 -38.74 -5.34 -10.52
CA ASP A 828 -38.28 -5.65 -11.86
C ASP A 828 -39.47 -5.96 -12.78
N PHE A 829 -40.48 -6.70 -12.30
CA PHE A 829 -41.70 -6.93 -13.07
C PHE A 829 -42.62 -5.69 -13.19
N TYR A 830 -42.44 -4.69 -12.36
CA TYR A 830 -43.15 -3.41 -12.50
C TYR A 830 -42.58 -2.56 -13.66
N ARG A 831 -41.30 -2.73 -14.00
CA ARG A 831 -40.66 -2.08 -15.14
C ARG A 831 -41.16 -2.63 -16.47
N ASN A 832 -41.06 -1.83 -17.53
CA ASN A 832 -41.25 -2.34 -18.88
C ASN A 832 -40.21 -3.42 -19.17
N ASP A 833 -40.50 -4.39 -20.01
CA ASP A 833 -39.61 -5.53 -20.30
C ASP A 833 -38.20 -5.11 -20.75
N SER A 834 -38.12 -4.06 -21.56
CA SER A 834 -36.82 -3.48 -22.00
C SER A 834 -35.97 -2.92 -20.88
N ASP A 835 -36.59 -2.55 -19.76
CA ASP A 835 -35.93 -1.86 -18.63
C ASP A 835 -35.64 -2.81 -17.46
N ARG A 836 -36.13 -4.07 -17.59
CA ARG A 836 -35.90 -5.11 -16.59
C ARG A 836 -34.44 -5.56 -16.59
N LYS A 837 -33.86 -5.59 -15.41
CA LYS A 837 -32.47 -6.07 -15.20
C LYS A 837 -32.40 -7.59 -15.04
N LEU A 838 -33.40 -8.17 -14.35
CA LEU A 838 -33.40 -9.57 -14.00
C LEU A 838 -34.23 -10.42 -14.98
N PHE A 839 -35.46 -10.00 -15.29
CA PHE A 839 -36.48 -10.78 -15.97
C PHE A 839 -36.85 -10.29 -17.38
N SER A 840 -35.89 -9.68 -18.09
CA SER A 840 -36.13 -9.30 -19.49
C SER A 840 -36.42 -10.53 -20.34
N GLY A 841 -37.54 -10.49 -21.07
CA GLY A 841 -38.07 -11.58 -21.90
C GLY A 841 -38.89 -12.65 -21.13
N ILE A 842 -39.17 -12.44 -19.84
CA ILE A 842 -39.99 -13.31 -18.99
C ILE A 842 -41.31 -12.64 -18.71
N ASP A 843 -42.40 -13.33 -19.01
CA ASP A 843 -43.77 -12.88 -18.67
C ASP A 843 -44.23 -13.51 -17.36
N LEU A 844 -45.17 -12.84 -16.65
CA LEU A 844 -45.77 -13.38 -15.43
C LEU A 844 -46.56 -14.67 -15.67
N SER A 845 -46.99 -14.94 -16.90
CA SER A 845 -47.63 -16.19 -17.31
C SER A 845 -46.68 -17.36 -17.51
N ASP A 846 -45.36 -17.06 -17.64
CA ASP A 846 -44.36 -18.10 -17.82
C ASP A 846 -44.18 -18.87 -16.50
N SER A 847 -44.31 -20.21 -16.58
CA SER A 847 -44.16 -21.10 -15.43
C SER A 847 -43.56 -22.43 -15.89
N HIS A 848 -43.16 -23.25 -14.96
CA HIS A 848 -42.73 -24.62 -15.25
C HIS A 848 -43.77 -25.48 -15.95
N LEU A 849 -45.06 -25.07 -15.91
CA LEU A 849 -46.19 -25.74 -16.57
C LEU A 849 -46.37 -25.25 -18.02
N SER A 850 -46.07 -24.01 -18.33
CA SER A 850 -46.23 -23.41 -19.65
C SER A 850 -44.98 -23.56 -20.52
N ASP A 851 -43.79 -23.31 -19.97
CA ASP A 851 -42.49 -23.37 -20.66
C ASP A 851 -41.35 -23.64 -19.69
N ARG A 852 -41.08 -24.92 -19.41
CA ARG A 852 -40.05 -25.36 -18.48
C ARG A 852 -38.65 -24.92 -18.93
N ALA A 853 -38.30 -25.06 -20.22
CA ALA A 853 -37.01 -24.73 -20.75
C ALA A 853 -36.70 -23.20 -20.59
N LYS A 854 -37.72 -22.34 -20.75
CA LYS A 854 -37.59 -20.90 -20.54
C LYS A 854 -37.25 -20.58 -19.07
N ILE A 855 -37.86 -21.32 -18.13
CA ILE A 855 -37.61 -21.16 -16.69
C ILE A 855 -36.19 -21.59 -16.36
N SER A 856 -35.74 -22.78 -16.83
CA SER A 856 -34.39 -23.27 -16.58
C SER A 856 -33.30 -22.34 -17.14
N LYS A 857 -33.52 -21.84 -18.37
CA LYS A 857 -32.66 -20.84 -19.01
C LYS A 857 -32.56 -19.55 -18.21
N GLN A 858 -33.71 -19.07 -17.69
CA GLN A 858 -33.72 -17.87 -16.85
C GLN A 858 -33.03 -18.08 -15.52
N ILE A 859 -33.16 -19.26 -14.91
CA ILE A 859 -32.42 -19.62 -13.69
C ILE A 859 -30.92 -19.63 -13.94
N ALA A 860 -30.46 -20.24 -15.04
CA ALA A 860 -29.05 -20.23 -15.42
C ALA A 860 -28.51 -18.81 -15.60
N LYS A 861 -29.28 -17.93 -16.26
CA LYS A 861 -28.96 -16.50 -16.40
C LYS A 861 -28.84 -15.79 -15.04
N LEU A 862 -29.81 -16.00 -14.15
CA LEU A 862 -29.78 -15.41 -12.80
C LEU A 862 -28.58 -15.93 -11.98
N HIS A 863 -28.27 -17.22 -12.07
CA HIS A 863 -27.11 -17.80 -11.42
C HIS A 863 -25.81 -17.10 -11.86
N SER A 864 -25.63 -16.88 -13.17
CA SER A 864 -24.48 -16.12 -13.70
C SER A 864 -24.46 -14.67 -13.20
N ILE A 865 -25.58 -13.99 -13.16
CA ILE A 865 -25.68 -12.59 -12.68
C ILE A 865 -25.31 -12.47 -11.20
N PHE A 866 -25.87 -13.31 -10.33
CA PHE A 866 -25.72 -13.23 -8.88
C PHE A 866 -24.37 -13.81 -8.40
N LEU A 867 -23.93 -14.94 -8.98
CA LEU A 867 -22.81 -15.73 -8.48
C LEU A 867 -21.58 -15.73 -9.42
N GLY A 868 -21.63 -15.02 -10.53
CA GLY A 868 -20.50 -14.91 -11.46
C GLY A 868 -20.10 -16.20 -12.18
N LYS A 869 -20.89 -17.27 -12.04
CA LYS A 869 -20.59 -18.58 -12.63
C LYS A 869 -21.62 -18.94 -13.71
N ASN A 870 -21.15 -19.15 -14.92
CA ASN A 870 -21.97 -19.67 -16.00
C ASN A 870 -22.29 -21.15 -15.74
N VAL A 871 -23.56 -21.52 -15.84
CA VAL A 871 -24.10 -22.87 -15.69
C VAL A 871 -25.01 -23.16 -16.87
N ASN A 872 -25.11 -24.45 -17.24
CA ASN A 872 -26.03 -24.89 -18.27
C ASN A 872 -27.40 -25.21 -17.67
N GLU A 873 -28.40 -25.26 -18.54
CA GLU A 873 -29.78 -25.53 -18.14
C GLU A 873 -30.00 -26.91 -17.49
N ASP A 874 -29.10 -27.86 -17.76
CA ASP A 874 -29.10 -29.23 -17.24
C ASP A 874 -28.17 -29.45 -16.04
N ASP A 875 -27.46 -28.42 -15.58
CA ASP A 875 -26.63 -28.49 -14.40
C ASP A 875 -27.48 -28.73 -13.13
N GLU A 876 -26.98 -29.56 -12.22
CA GLU A 876 -27.68 -29.96 -10.99
C GLU A 876 -28.23 -28.76 -10.21
N ILE A 877 -27.45 -27.70 -10.09
CA ILE A 877 -27.89 -26.49 -9.38
C ILE A 877 -29.09 -25.81 -10.06
N VAL A 878 -29.16 -25.83 -11.39
CA VAL A 878 -30.31 -25.26 -12.13
C VAL A 878 -31.56 -26.12 -11.91
N VAL A 879 -31.38 -27.43 -11.91
CA VAL A 879 -32.47 -28.38 -11.63
C VAL A 879 -33.00 -28.21 -10.20
N ASP A 880 -32.12 -28.01 -9.22
CA ASP A 880 -32.50 -27.77 -7.83
C ASP A 880 -33.24 -26.44 -7.65
N LEU A 881 -32.76 -25.38 -8.30
CA LEU A 881 -33.41 -24.07 -8.27
C LEU A 881 -34.78 -24.09 -8.99
N GLU A 882 -34.88 -24.89 -10.04
CA GLU A 882 -36.17 -25.13 -10.72
C GLU A 882 -37.16 -25.87 -9.79
N ALA A 883 -36.71 -26.84 -9.03
CA ALA A 883 -37.54 -27.53 -8.03
C ALA A 883 -38.01 -26.56 -6.92
N ILE A 884 -37.15 -25.60 -6.53
CA ILE A 884 -37.54 -24.51 -5.60
C ILE A 884 -38.61 -23.66 -6.22
N PHE A 885 -38.45 -23.21 -7.46
CA PHE A 885 -39.44 -22.44 -8.20
C PHE A 885 -40.77 -23.16 -8.26
N GLU A 886 -40.77 -24.42 -8.69
CA GLU A 886 -41.98 -25.26 -8.81
C GLU A 886 -42.71 -25.41 -7.47
N LYS A 887 -41.94 -25.73 -6.41
CA LYS A 887 -42.47 -25.92 -5.05
C LYS A 887 -43.13 -24.62 -4.54
N SER A 888 -42.47 -23.51 -4.75
CA SER A 888 -42.96 -22.20 -4.33
C SER A 888 -44.21 -21.78 -5.10
N TYR A 889 -44.21 -21.96 -6.43
CA TYR A 889 -45.36 -21.70 -7.30
C TYR A 889 -46.58 -22.52 -6.86
N ASN A 890 -46.41 -23.82 -6.70
CA ASN A 890 -47.49 -24.72 -6.31
C ASN A 890 -48.04 -24.39 -4.90
N LYS A 891 -47.16 -24.01 -3.96
CA LYS A 891 -47.57 -23.56 -2.62
C LYS A 891 -48.37 -22.27 -2.68
N ALA A 892 -47.91 -21.27 -3.44
CA ALA A 892 -48.62 -20.01 -3.61
C ALA A 892 -50.00 -20.23 -4.27
N LYS A 893 -50.08 -21.05 -5.31
CA LYS A 893 -51.29 -21.42 -6.03
C LYS A 893 -52.27 -22.16 -5.14
N ASN A 894 -51.85 -23.16 -4.41
CA ASN A 894 -52.70 -23.93 -3.52
C ASN A 894 -53.28 -23.09 -2.38
N ASN A 895 -52.50 -22.12 -1.89
CA ASN A 895 -52.93 -21.22 -0.82
C ASN A 895 -53.67 -19.96 -1.36
N ASN A 896 -53.82 -19.83 -2.67
CA ASN A 896 -54.35 -18.66 -3.35
C ASN A 896 -53.68 -17.35 -2.90
N THR A 897 -52.34 -17.39 -2.77
CA THR A 897 -51.53 -16.24 -2.33
C THR A 897 -51.28 -15.33 -3.51
N THR A 898 -52.12 -14.33 -3.70
CA THR A 898 -52.13 -13.40 -4.84
C THR A 898 -51.33 -12.10 -4.56
N ASN A 899 -50.66 -12.00 -3.42
CA ASN A 899 -49.89 -10.85 -3.04
C ASN A 899 -48.54 -11.30 -2.47
N LEU A 900 -47.49 -10.58 -2.87
CA LEU A 900 -46.18 -10.66 -2.22
C LEU A 900 -46.23 -9.84 -0.93
N ASN A 901 -45.97 -10.49 0.19
CA ASN A 901 -45.73 -9.79 1.45
C ASN A 901 -44.18 -9.57 1.57
N CYS A 902 -43.70 -8.48 0.99
CA CYS A 902 -42.33 -8.09 1.17
C CYS A 902 -42.18 -7.46 2.55
N ASN A 903 -41.41 -8.12 3.43
CA ASN A 903 -41.12 -7.56 4.74
C ASN A 903 -40.09 -6.48 4.58
N LEU A 904 -40.51 -5.24 4.48
CA LEU A 904 -39.64 -4.08 4.47
C LEU A 904 -39.28 -3.72 5.91
N MET A 905 -38.04 -3.59 6.25
CA MET A 905 -37.64 -2.87 7.47
C MET A 905 -37.92 -1.38 7.30
N GLN A 906 -38.34 -0.73 8.38
CA GLN A 906 -38.99 0.59 8.43
C GLN A 906 -38.30 1.75 7.68
N ASP A 907 -37.05 1.60 7.21
CA ASP A 907 -36.23 2.72 6.78
C ASP A 907 -35.58 2.53 5.39
N MET A 908 -36.09 1.67 4.52
CA MET A 908 -35.24 1.07 3.50
C MET A 908 -35.33 1.58 2.08
N VAL A 909 -36.39 2.25 1.69
CA VAL A 909 -36.59 2.62 0.29
C VAL A 909 -37.03 4.06 0.15
N ALA A 910 -36.12 4.91 -0.34
CA ALA A 910 -36.57 6.15 -0.98
C ALA A 910 -37.21 5.76 -2.33
N LEU A 911 -38.52 5.68 -2.38
CA LEU A 911 -39.29 5.27 -3.57
C LEU A 911 -38.94 6.12 -4.82
N GLY A 912 -38.55 7.38 -4.63
CA GLY A 912 -38.15 8.28 -5.70
C GLY A 912 -36.84 7.83 -6.41
N ASN A 913 -35.99 7.00 -5.77
CA ASN A 913 -34.76 6.49 -6.37
C ASN A 913 -34.98 5.21 -7.20
N LEU A 914 -36.22 4.68 -7.24
CA LEU A 914 -36.51 3.45 -7.99
C LEU A 914 -36.89 3.72 -9.46
N GLY A 915 -36.81 4.96 -9.92
CA GLY A 915 -37.26 5.37 -11.23
C GLY A 915 -38.80 5.37 -11.33
N ILE A 916 -39.49 5.21 -10.21
CA ILE A 916 -40.95 5.38 -10.11
C ILE A 916 -41.17 6.88 -9.97
N ASP A 917 -41.85 7.47 -10.94
CA ASP A 917 -42.25 8.85 -10.83
C ASP A 917 -43.31 9.01 -9.73
N VAL A 918 -42.85 9.39 -8.56
CA VAL A 918 -43.70 9.66 -7.38
C VAL A 918 -44.21 11.09 -7.38
N THR A 919 -43.82 11.91 -8.36
CA THR A 919 -44.31 13.29 -8.46
C THR A 919 -45.82 13.36 -8.70
N ASP A 920 -46.42 12.35 -9.35
CA ASP A 920 -47.85 12.23 -9.53
C ASP A 920 -48.62 11.84 -8.24
N PHE A 921 -47.86 11.33 -7.22
CA PHE A 921 -48.47 10.90 -5.96
C PHE A 921 -48.28 11.84 -4.79
N LEU A 922 -47.25 12.67 -4.86
CA LEU A 922 -46.90 13.58 -3.78
C LEU A 922 -46.73 14.99 -4.35
N THR A 923 -47.72 15.81 -4.16
CA THR A 923 -47.65 17.27 -4.36
C THR A 923 -46.69 17.96 -3.38
N MET A 924 -45.57 17.30 -3.06
CA MET A 924 -44.56 17.77 -2.13
C MET A 924 -43.26 18.15 -2.86
N GLU A 925 -42.80 19.35 -2.57
CA GLU A 925 -41.53 19.90 -3.09
C GLU A 925 -40.39 18.97 -2.79
N LYS A 926 -39.48 18.80 -3.76
CA LYS A 926 -38.31 17.90 -3.74
C LYS A 926 -37.42 18.04 -2.49
N GLU A 927 -37.41 19.21 -1.86
CA GLU A 927 -36.56 19.50 -0.69
C GLU A 927 -37.13 18.94 0.63
N ASN A 928 -38.42 18.62 0.72
CA ASN A 928 -39.04 18.07 1.92
C ASN A 928 -39.01 16.54 2.01
N ILE A 929 -38.62 15.85 0.94
CA ILE A 929 -38.59 14.36 0.91
C ILE A 929 -37.42 13.82 1.75
N TYR A 930 -36.39 14.59 1.95
CA TYR A 930 -35.20 14.16 2.71
C TYR A 930 -35.33 14.28 4.23
N TYR A 931 -36.24 15.02 4.77
CA TYR A 931 -36.23 15.40 6.19
C TYR A 931 -37.28 14.78 7.10
N ASN A 932 -38.35 14.14 6.60
CA ASN A 932 -39.48 13.74 7.47
C ASN A 932 -40.19 12.43 7.15
N PHE A 933 -39.63 11.50 6.41
CA PHE A 933 -40.30 10.24 6.15
C PHE A 933 -39.70 9.06 6.92
N SER A 934 -40.17 8.86 8.14
CA SER A 934 -40.49 7.52 8.59
C SER A 934 -41.81 7.15 7.85
N ILE A 935 -41.71 6.58 6.64
CA ILE A 935 -42.88 5.95 6.02
C ILE A 935 -43.19 4.76 6.93
N ASP A 936 -44.26 4.82 7.64
CA ASP A 936 -44.67 3.67 8.43
C ASP A 936 -44.97 2.48 7.47
N TRP A 937 -44.82 1.31 7.98
CA TRP A 937 -45.01 0.04 7.27
C TRP A 937 -46.31 -0.06 6.52
N SER A 938 -47.37 0.51 7.09
CA SER A 938 -48.74 0.46 6.53
C SER A 938 -48.83 1.32 5.27
N THR A 939 -48.15 2.44 5.24
CA THR A 939 -48.08 3.38 4.11
C THR A 939 -47.27 2.82 2.95
N ALA A 940 -46.10 2.26 3.20
CA ALA A 940 -45.25 1.66 2.15
C ALA A 940 -45.92 0.42 1.52
N ASN A 941 -46.48 -0.49 2.32
CA ASN A 941 -47.22 -1.64 1.84
C ASN A 941 -48.54 -1.22 1.11
N SER A 942 -49.22 -0.22 1.61
CA SER A 942 -50.42 0.31 0.95
C SER A 942 -50.08 0.92 -0.40
N LEU A 943 -48.99 1.63 -0.52
CA LEU A 943 -48.52 2.20 -1.78
C LEU A 943 -48.16 1.09 -2.78
N MET A 944 -47.39 0.08 -2.37
CA MET A 944 -47.03 -1.07 -3.22
C MET A 944 -48.24 -1.87 -3.68
N MET A 945 -49.27 -2.02 -2.81
CA MET A 945 -50.52 -2.65 -3.16
C MET A 945 -51.31 -1.79 -4.16
N ASN A 946 -51.43 -0.48 -3.92
CA ASN A 946 -52.16 0.44 -4.78
C ASN A 946 -51.56 0.55 -6.18
N LEU A 947 -50.23 0.51 -6.28
CA LEU A 947 -49.50 0.48 -7.55
C LEU A 947 -49.55 -0.92 -8.23
N GLY A 948 -50.10 -1.95 -7.57
CA GLY A 948 -50.10 -3.31 -8.07
C GLY A 948 -48.73 -3.99 -8.10
N ILE A 949 -47.69 -3.37 -7.51
CA ILE A 949 -46.32 -3.88 -7.48
C ILE A 949 -46.29 -5.22 -6.75
N SER A 950 -47.01 -5.33 -5.63
CA SER A 950 -47.10 -6.54 -4.81
C SER A 950 -48.07 -7.59 -5.32
N ARG A 951 -48.87 -7.33 -6.37
CA ARG A 951 -49.81 -8.30 -6.93
C ARG A 951 -49.07 -9.44 -7.63
N ASP A 952 -49.54 -10.67 -7.37
CA ASP A 952 -49.02 -11.90 -7.95
C ASP A 952 -50.19 -12.87 -8.30
N GLU A 953 -51.03 -12.44 -9.21
CA GLU A 953 -52.21 -13.25 -9.65
C GLU A 953 -51.78 -14.54 -10.37
N THR A 954 -50.54 -14.59 -10.85
CA THR A 954 -49.96 -15.73 -11.57
C THR A 954 -49.14 -16.66 -10.67
N PHE A 955 -48.88 -16.28 -9.43
CA PHE A 955 -48.07 -17.02 -8.45
C PHE A 955 -46.58 -17.15 -8.81
N THR A 956 -46.15 -16.48 -9.89
CA THR A 956 -44.79 -16.58 -10.43
C THR A 956 -43.81 -15.63 -9.74
N LYS A 957 -44.27 -14.45 -9.31
CA LYS A 957 -43.41 -13.51 -8.56
C LYS A 957 -42.90 -14.15 -7.25
N LYS A 958 -43.79 -14.87 -6.52
CA LYS A 958 -43.36 -15.57 -5.31
C LYS A 958 -42.36 -16.67 -5.58
N ALA A 959 -42.54 -17.41 -6.67
CA ALA A 959 -41.59 -18.44 -7.08
C ALA A 959 -40.20 -17.87 -7.41
N TRP A 960 -40.15 -16.79 -8.17
CA TRP A 960 -38.90 -16.07 -8.46
C TRP A 960 -38.24 -15.45 -7.23
N SER A 961 -39.05 -14.94 -6.29
CA SER A 961 -38.52 -14.40 -5.03
C SER A 961 -37.77 -15.45 -4.24
N ASP A 962 -38.30 -16.69 -4.19
CA ASP A 962 -37.61 -17.77 -3.46
C ASP A 962 -36.34 -18.25 -4.18
N VAL A 963 -36.27 -18.20 -5.52
CA VAL A 963 -35.04 -18.45 -6.30
C VAL A 963 -34.01 -17.38 -6.01
N ILE A 964 -34.37 -16.11 -6.06
CA ILE A 964 -33.44 -15.00 -5.77
C ILE A 964 -32.98 -15.05 -4.31
N PHE A 965 -33.87 -15.35 -3.38
CA PHE A 965 -33.49 -15.55 -1.97
C PHE A 965 -32.40 -16.61 -1.81
N TYR A 966 -32.52 -17.73 -2.53
CA TYR A 966 -31.51 -18.77 -2.50
C TYR A 966 -30.18 -18.24 -3.06
N LEU A 967 -30.19 -17.62 -4.24
CA LEU A 967 -28.98 -17.07 -4.88
C LEU A 967 -28.28 -16.02 -4.01
N MET A 968 -29.03 -15.12 -3.37
CA MET A 968 -28.46 -14.11 -2.46
C MET A 968 -28.00 -14.71 -1.12
N SER A 969 -28.51 -15.90 -0.76
CA SER A 969 -28.10 -16.61 0.46
C SER A 969 -26.90 -17.55 0.24
N ASP A 970 -26.49 -17.75 -1.02
CA ASP A 970 -25.30 -18.55 -1.36
C ASP A 970 -24.04 -17.85 -0.88
N TYR A 971 -23.07 -18.63 -0.39
CA TYR A 971 -21.79 -18.05 0.05
C TYR A 971 -21.03 -17.33 -1.07
N LYS A 972 -21.19 -17.78 -2.31
CA LYS A 972 -20.59 -17.13 -3.49
C LYS A 972 -21.18 -15.75 -3.80
N TYR A 973 -22.31 -15.40 -3.22
CA TYR A 973 -22.87 -14.05 -3.37
C TYR A 973 -22.02 -13.00 -2.68
N ILE A 974 -21.39 -13.37 -1.58
CA ILE A 974 -20.58 -12.48 -0.73
C ILE A 974 -19.07 -12.61 -1.01
N TYR A 975 -18.67 -13.51 -1.89
CA TYR A 975 -17.31 -13.65 -2.36
C TYR A 975 -17.21 -13.32 -3.86
N GLU A 976 -16.12 -12.66 -4.24
CA GLU A 976 -15.76 -12.40 -5.64
C GLU A 976 -14.27 -12.63 -5.88
#